data_2b7a9cc1836d20df87579f532a6b4a37
#
_entry.id   2b7a9cc1836d20df87579f532a6b4a37
#
_cell.length_a   1.000
_cell.length_b   1.000
_cell.length_c   1.000
_cell.angle_alpha   90.00
_cell.angle_beta   90.00
_cell.angle_gamma   90.00
#
_symmetry.space_group_name_H-M   'P 1'
#
loop_
_entity.id
_entity.type
_entity.pdbx_description
1 polymer ?
#
loop_
_entity_poly.entity_id
_entity_poly.type
_entity_poly.pdbx_seq_one_letter_code
_entity_poly.pdbx_strand_id
1 'polypeptide(L)'
;MTKRSNRIAFAATALLMIGSTTTALAQQLKGNVVDKNSHETLIGAVVTVEGTNLKAVTDIDGNFQLNGLKKGTYTLYINYVGYKPQRIDGVRVTDAPTEDAVSIAMLPDEQKLKEVVVTAVERRSTDAAMIQVAKNSPVIVSNVSAQEISRTQDTNAGEVIRRVPGVSLIDDKFVMVRGLSQRYNNVWVNGGAVPSSEADSRAFSFDIIPSSQIDNLTIVKSPSAEYPADYSGGFIIVNTKEIPTENNLTFSVGGNWNTSSAFQRFSYGKGSATDFLAFDNGLRSLKGGIDASLRPLLDNAGSKVGDNLYDLRGNGLNNDWRVKSRNPIGDLKLAASLAHRWNLNGRTLGLLAALNYTNEYRTYTDMENNLFGIYDATNDRSNYLRHSIDDQFNNKVRLGAMLNLTFLSRDGNHKYQLKNIFNQLSTNRYTWREGVDAQSNLEHSAEYYYRSRTTYNGQLTGKHTFTGDALDWSVGYAYANRRLPDRKRYLLNDMQNPGDIALHTGNDISREWTQLDEHIFSIGINDRHSFDFAGWAPSLQVGGYGEYRTREYRTRAFYYQWNPAANTLPADFQHIDITSLLSDEQYMGADRLYMFEQLQMRNNYRGHNTLGAGYVSASLPFGKLGVQAGVRFEHNDMELISNTRDYEKSETSRHYRTDDFFPSVNATYKFSDKHQLRLSYGRSINRPEFREVSSSVFYDFDLASDVQGNTELKNCYVDNVDLRYEFYPSRGETVSLAAFYKNFDSPIEWTYTVAGGTNLIYSYKNAKSAANYGIELDIRKDLSFIGLRNFSWSFNGALIKSKVKFEKGLKEENRPMQGQSPYLINTGLFYKNEAHQLDIALLYNRIGKRIIGVGRSEGSSASDDNARVPHSYEMPRNTFDFSVGKKWGSHWEMKFNVRDILAERVYYKQFAKVKYSDGTSKEKEEVSRCYKPGRNIGLQIIYKF
;
A
#
# COMPACT_ATOMS: atom_id res chain seq x y z
N MET A 1 -50.63 3.26 20.50
CA MET A 1 -50.44 1.89 20.99
C MET A 1 -50.88 0.91 19.93
N THR A 2 -50.08 -0.11 19.67
CA THR A 2 -50.35 -1.25 18.76
C THR A 2 -50.40 -0.94 17.27
N LYS A 3 -49.22 -1.00 16.59
CA LYS A 3 -49.00 -1.43 15.20
C LYS A 3 -47.55 -1.25 14.77
N ARG A 4 -46.62 -2.02 15.37
CA ARG A 4 -45.22 -2.12 14.90
C ARG A 4 -44.52 -3.41 15.36
N SER A 5 -45.19 -4.57 15.23
CA SER A 5 -44.51 -5.83 15.56
C SER A 5 -44.64 -6.95 14.51
N ASN A 6 -45.20 -6.68 13.32
CA ASN A 6 -45.49 -7.77 12.36
C ASN A 6 -44.65 -7.72 11.06
N ARG A 7 -43.50 -7.01 11.01
CA ARG A 7 -42.63 -7.02 9.83
C ARG A 7 -41.29 -7.76 9.99
N ILE A 8 -40.98 -8.22 11.20
CA ILE A 8 -39.73 -9.00 11.44
C ILE A 8 -40.00 -10.53 11.41
N ALA A 9 -41.24 -10.96 11.60
CA ALA A 9 -41.59 -12.39 11.57
C ALA A 9 -41.73 -12.98 10.16
N PHE A 10 -41.87 -12.18 9.12
CA PHE A 10 -42.00 -12.66 7.73
C PHE A 10 -40.67 -12.96 7.01
N ALA A 11 -39.54 -12.44 7.50
CA ALA A 11 -38.24 -12.72 6.94
C ALA A 11 -37.60 -14.00 7.50
N ALA A 12 -38.03 -14.47 8.66
CA ALA A 12 -37.50 -15.69 9.27
C ALA A 12 -38.23 -16.97 8.82
N THR A 13 -39.47 -16.86 8.29
CA THR A 13 -40.27 -17.99 7.84
C THR A 13 -40.08 -18.35 6.36
N ALA A 14 -39.51 -17.44 5.58
CA ALA A 14 -39.16 -17.70 4.17
C ALA A 14 -37.83 -18.48 3.98
N LEU A 15 -37.04 -18.67 5.02
CA LEU A 15 -35.78 -19.41 4.98
C LEU A 15 -35.87 -20.88 5.40
N LEU A 16 -37.05 -21.38 5.73
CA LEU A 16 -37.24 -22.75 6.27
C LEU A 16 -38.05 -23.69 5.37
N MET A 17 -38.37 -23.30 4.14
CA MET A 17 -39.08 -24.19 3.22
C MET A 17 -38.39 -24.38 1.87
N ILE A 18 -37.08 -24.69 1.85
CA ILE A 18 -36.41 -25.33 0.72
C ILE A 18 -35.53 -26.44 1.27
N GLY A 19 -36.12 -27.56 1.52
CA GLY A 19 -35.41 -28.74 1.93
C GLY A 19 -36.17 -29.98 1.54
N SER A 20 -35.95 -30.49 0.36
CA SER A 20 -35.91 -31.88 -0.04
C SER A 20 -35.98 -32.03 -1.56
N THR A 21 -34.81 -31.82 -2.19
CA THR A 21 -34.54 -32.45 -3.48
C THR A 21 -33.50 -33.53 -3.23
N THR A 22 -33.88 -34.76 -3.45
CA THR A 22 -33.00 -35.92 -3.48
C THR A 22 -31.87 -35.68 -4.48
N THR A 23 -30.68 -35.42 -3.94
CA THR A 23 -29.46 -35.35 -4.75
C THR A 23 -29.13 -36.77 -5.20
N ALA A 24 -29.30 -37.04 -6.49
CA ALA A 24 -28.59 -38.12 -7.13
C ALA A 24 -27.09 -37.93 -6.90
N LEU A 25 -26.48 -38.89 -6.22
CA LEU A 25 -25.02 -38.89 -5.99
C LEU A 25 -24.31 -38.93 -7.36
N ALA A 26 -23.80 -37.80 -7.78
CA ALA A 26 -22.96 -37.72 -8.96
C ALA A 26 -21.66 -38.46 -8.66
N GLN A 27 -21.37 -39.50 -9.46
CA GLN A 27 -20.17 -40.31 -9.30
C GLN A 27 -18.93 -39.51 -9.67
N GLN A 28 -17.85 -39.72 -8.91
CA GLN A 28 -16.57 -39.03 -9.04
C GLN A 28 -15.49 -40.01 -9.46
N LEU A 29 -14.73 -39.68 -10.49
CA LEU A 29 -13.49 -40.38 -10.82
C LEU A 29 -12.30 -39.52 -10.38
N LYS A 30 -11.44 -40.10 -9.54
CA LYS A 30 -10.20 -39.47 -9.06
C LYS A 30 -8.99 -40.15 -9.64
N GLY A 31 -7.92 -39.40 -9.87
CA GLY A 31 -6.65 -39.93 -10.32
C GLY A 31 -5.49 -38.97 -10.08
N ASN A 32 -4.29 -39.48 -10.36
CA ASN A 32 -3.06 -38.72 -10.24
C ASN A 32 -2.26 -38.85 -11.55
N VAL A 33 -1.60 -37.75 -12.00
CA VAL A 33 -0.76 -37.71 -13.19
C VAL A 33 0.66 -37.35 -12.79
N VAL A 34 1.60 -38.22 -13.14
CA VAL A 34 3.03 -38.07 -12.80
C VAL A 34 3.92 -38.23 -14.03
N ASP A 35 5.13 -37.69 -13.97
CA ASP A 35 6.20 -38.01 -14.92
C ASP A 35 6.67 -39.46 -14.74
N LYS A 36 6.80 -40.21 -15.85
CA LYS A 36 7.19 -41.62 -15.79
C LYS A 36 8.63 -41.85 -15.35
N ASN A 37 9.52 -40.89 -15.59
CA ASN A 37 10.95 -41.03 -15.33
C ASN A 37 11.31 -40.48 -13.93
N SER A 38 10.77 -39.32 -13.57
CA SER A 38 11.10 -38.67 -12.30
C SER A 38 10.09 -38.96 -11.19
N HIS A 39 8.92 -39.53 -11.51
CA HIS A 39 7.77 -39.70 -10.62
C HIS A 39 7.25 -38.39 -10.00
N GLU A 40 7.65 -37.26 -10.55
CA GLU A 40 7.15 -35.95 -10.14
C GLU A 40 5.71 -35.75 -10.64
N THR A 41 4.91 -35.13 -9.83
CA THR A 41 3.50 -34.84 -10.17
C THR A 41 3.40 -33.79 -11.27
N LEU A 42 2.55 -34.03 -12.27
CA LEU A 42 2.34 -33.12 -13.40
C LEU A 42 1.11 -32.24 -13.13
N ILE A 43 1.38 -30.98 -12.84
CA ILE A 43 0.33 -29.99 -12.55
C ILE A 43 -0.14 -29.32 -13.83
N GLY A 44 -1.45 -29.17 -13.93
CA GLY A 44 -2.04 -28.53 -15.09
C GLY A 44 -2.18 -29.49 -16.28
N ALA A 45 -1.91 -30.80 -16.09
CA ALA A 45 -2.24 -31.80 -17.09
C ALA A 45 -3.75 -31.84 -17.29
N VAL A 46 -4.19 -31.78 -18.55
CA VAL A 46 -5.60 -31.82 -18.91
C VAL A 46 -6.03 -33.26 -19.13
N VAL A 47 -6.95 -33.73 -18.28
CA VAL A 47 -7.59 -35.04 -18.41
C VAL A 47 -8.98 -34.86 -19.02
N THR A 48 -9.22 -35.43 -20.18
CA THR A 48 -10.50 -35.35 -20.91
C THR A 48 -11.11 -36.73 -21.00
N VAL A 49 -12.41 -36.86 -20.83
CA VAL A 49 -13.15 -38.10 -21.08
C VAL A 49 -13.58 -38.11 -22.54
N GLU A 50 -13.06 -39.10 -23.32
CA GLU A 50 -13.34 -39.20 -24.75
C GLU A 50 -14.85 -39.33 -25.01
N GLY A 51 -15.34 -38.63 -26.02
CA GLY A 51 -16.78 -38.63 -26.37
C GLY A 51 -17.68 -37.81 -25.47
N THR A 52 -17.10 -37.06 -24.49
CA THR A 52 -17.84 -36.18 -23.60
C THR A 52 -17.22 -34.78 -23.52
N ASN A 53 -17.93 -33.84 -22.93
CA ASN A 53 -17.36 -32.50 -22.63
C ASN A 53 -16.70 -32.42 -21.24
N LEU A 54 -16.54 -33.54 -20.54
CA LEU A 54 -15.99 -33.58 -19.19
C LEU A 54 -14.46 -33.50 -19.24
N LYS A 55 -13.92 -32.52 -18.53
CA LYS A 55 -12.48 -32.29 -18.40
C LYS A 55 -12.12 -31.99 -16.96
N ALA A 56 -10.97 -32.46 -16.52
CA ALA A 56 -10.33 -32.04 -15.29
C ALA A 56 -8.90 -31.57 -15.57
N VAL A 57 -8.40 -30.74 -14.69
CA VAL A 57 -6.99 -30.29 -14.72
C VAL A 57 -6.37 -30.73 -13.43
N THR A 58 -5.17 -31.31 -13.49
CA THR A 58 -4.47 -31.78 -12.29
C THR A 58 -4.08 -30.63 -11.38
N ASP A 59 -4.28 -30.83 -10.09
CA ASP A 59 -3.89 -29.89 -9.01
C ASP A 59 -2.37 -29.92 -8.73
N ILE A 60 -1.96 -29.26 -7.64
CA ILE A 60 -0.55 -29.14 -7.24
C ILE A 60 0.10 -30.48 -6.88
N ASP A 61 -0.68 -31.47 -6.50
CA ASP A 61 -0.24 -32.81 -6.16
C ASP A 61 -0.40 -33.77 -7.37
N GLY A 62 -0.71 -33.21 -8.56
CA GLY A 62 -0.96 -33.97 -9.78
C GLY A 62 -2.32 -34.69 -9.77
N ASN A 63 -3.19 -34.45 -8.80
CA ASN A 63 -4.47 -35.11 -8.70
C ASN A 63 -5.51 -34.42 -9.59
N PHE A 64 -6.40 -35.22 -10.16
CA PHE A 64 -7.57 -34.73 -10.89
C PHE A 64 -8.85 -35.37 -10.35
N GLN A 65 -9.95 -34.65 -10.51
CA GLN A 65 -11.27 -35.14 -10.15
C GLN A 65 -12.27 -34.80 -11.26
N LEU A 66 -12.88 -35.82 -11.82
CA LEU A 66 -13.96 -35.71 -12.81
C LEU A 66 -15.29 -36.03 -12.14
N ASN A 67 -16.19 -35.05 -12.16
CA ASN A 67 -17.52 -35.14 -11.54
C ASN A 67 -18.60 -35.31 -12.62
N GLY A 68 -19.68 -35.99 -12.28
CA GLY A 68 -20.83 -36.10 -13.20
C GLY A 68 -20.74 -37.25 -14.19
N LEU A 69 -19.82 -38.20 -13.99
CA LEU A 69 -19.77 -39.42 -14.76
C LEU A 69 -20.89 -40.37 -14.33
N LYS A 70 -21.52 -41.06 -15.28
CA LYS A 70 -22.45 -42.17 -15.03
C LYS A 70 -21.66 -43.49 -14.89
N LYS A 71 -22.28 -44.52 -14.30
CA LYS A 71 -21.70 -45.85 -14.27
C LYS A 71 -21.39 -46.32 -15.69
N GLY A 72 -20.15 -46.71 -15.93
CA GLY A 72 -19.70 -47.13 -17.26
C GLY A 72 -18.21 -47.28 -17.37
N THR A 73 -17.75 -47.67 -18.56
CA THR A 73 -16.32 -47.73 -18.90
C THR A 73 -15.99 -46.56 -19.81
N TYR A 74 -14.95 -45.82 -19.47
CA TYR A 74 -14.55 -44.60 -20.15
C TYR A 74 -13.11 -44.69 -20.65
N THR A 75 -12.79 -43.92 -21.68
CA THR A 75 -11.45 -43.67 -22.16
C THR A 75 -11.05 -42.28 -21.73
N LEU A 76 -9.92 -42.15 -21.06
CA LEU A 76 -9.32 -40.89 -20.69
C LEU A 76 -8.25 -40.52 -21.72
N TYR A 77 -8.26 -39.24 -22.13
CA TYR A 77 -7.23 -38.64 -22.94
C TYR A 77 -6.52 -37.59 -22.12
N ILE A 78 -5.20 -37.77 -21.92
CA ILE A 78 -4.38 -36.88 -21.07
C ILE A 78 -3.41 -36.14 -21.98
N ASN A 79 -3.40 -34.83 -21.84
CA ASN A 79 -2.50 -33.95 -22.57
C ASN A 79 -1.78 -33.03 -21.59
N TYR A 80 -0.44 -32.98 -21.72
CA TYR A 80 0.39 -32.06 -20.95
C TYR A 80 1.54 -31.56 -21.82
N VAL A 81 1.86 -30.28 -21.65
CA VAL A 81 2.90 -29.61 -22.45
C VAL A 81 4.27 -30.25 -22.20
N GLY A 82 4.98 -30.62 -23.27
CA GLY A 82 6.28 -31.31 -23.18
C GLY A 82 6.18 -32.82 -22.95
N TYR A 83 4.99 -33.41 -23.01
CA TYR A 83 4.76 -34.83 -22.82
C TYR A 83 3.98 -35.43 -23.99
N LYS A 84 4.23 -36.69 -24.29
CA LYS A 84 3.46 -37.43 -25.28
C LYS A 84 2.00 -37.57 -24.79
N PRO A 85 1.01 -37.15 -25.58
CA PRO A 85 -0.38 -37.37 -25.21
C PRO A 85 -0.63 -38.84 -24.93
N GLN A 86 -1.36 -39.12 -23.86
CA GLN A 86 -1.62 -40.50 -23.43
C GLN A 86 -3.13 -40.77 -23.45
N ARG A 87 -3.48 -41.95 -23.97
CA ARG A 87 -4.85 -42.47 -23.99
C ARG A 87 -4.90 -43.67 -23.06
N ILE A 88 -5.86 -43.72 -22.17
CA ILE A 88 -6.10 -44.79 -21.22
C ILE A 88 -7.52 -45.30 -21.43
N ASP A 89 -7.59 -46.53 -21.95
CA ASP A 89 -8.86 -47.21 -22.19
C ASP A 89 -9.27 -48.06 -20.99
N GLY A 90 -10.59 -48.26 -20.84
CA GLY A 90 -11.12 -49.22 -19.88
C GLY A 90 -11.25 -48.74 -18.43
N VAL A 91 -11.23 -47.43 -18.19
CA VAL A 91 -11.42 -46.85 -16.85
C VAL A 91 -12.85 -47.04 -16.43
N ARG A 92 -13.07 -47.87 -15.39
CA ARG A 92 -14.43 -48.21 -14.92
C ARG A 92 -14.87 -47.26 -13.79
N VAL A 93 -16.08 -46.69 -13.94
CA VAL A 93 -16.77 -45.95 -12.90
C VAL A 93 -17.91 -46.83 -12.36
N THR A 94 -17.86 -47.13 -11.05
CA THR A 94 -18.82 -48.01 -10.35
C THR A 94 -19.67 -47.23 -9.37
N ASP A 95 -20.72 -47.82 -8.83
CA ASP A 95 -21.64 -47.21 -7.86
C ASP A 95 -21.05 -47.03 -6.45
N ALA A 96 -19.89 -47.67 -6.18
CA ALA A 96 -19.17 -47.51 -4.92
C ALA A 96 -18.15 -46.35 -5.07
N PRO A 97 -17.87 -45.56 -4.01
CA PRO A 97 -16.76 -44.62 -4.03
C PRO A 97 -15.47 -45.38 -4.39
N THR A 98 -14.88 -45.09 -5.54
CA THR A 98 -13.65 -45.76 -5.97
C THR A 98 -12.53 -45.25 -5.04
N GLU A 99 -12.06 -46.10 -4.12
CA GLU A 99 -10.87 -45.82 -3.30
C GLU A 99 -9.58 -45.88 -4.13
N ASP A 100 -9.60 -46.51 -5.30
CA ASP A 100 -8.44 -46.62 -6.18
C ASP A 100 -8.38 -45.42 -7.14
N ALA A 101 -7.50 -44.46 -6.83
CA ALA A 101 -7.17 -43.38 -7.74
C ALA A 101 -6.45 -43.89 -8.99
N VAL A 102 -6.88 -43.52 -10.18
CA VAL A 102 -6.23 -43.87 -11.45
C VAL A 102 -4.86 -43.21 -11.51
N SER A 103 -3.79 -43.94 -11.40
CA SER A 103 -2.43 -43.40 -11.53
C SER A 103 -1.98 -43.40 -12.99
N ILE A 104 -1.59 -42.25 -13.50
CA ILE A 104 -1.22 -42.01 -14.89
C ILE A 104 0.21 -41.51 -14.95
N ALA A 105 1.11 -42.28 -15.59
CA ALA A 105 2.51 -41.90 -15.76
C ALA A 105 2.76 -41.47 -17.21
N MET A 106 3.02 -40.21 -17.47
CA MET A 106 3.25 -39.61 -18.77
C MET A 106 4.74 -39.65 -19.15
N LEU A 107 5.04 -39.90 -20.42
CA LEU A 107 6.40 -39.85 -20.96
C LEU A 107 6.73 -38.49 -21.54
N PRO A 108 7.88 -37.87 -21.20
CA PRO A 108 8.36 -36.66 -21.85
C PRO A 108 8.48 -36.86 -23.38
N ASP A 109 8.11 -35.84 -24.14
CA ASP A 109 8.24 -35.85 -25.61
C ASP A 109 9.52 -35.11 -26.00
N GLU A 110 10.63 -35.85 -26.12
CA GLU A 110 11.96 -35.30 -26.40
C GLU A 110 12.04 -34.59 -27.78
N GLN A 111 11.13 -34.87 -28.71
CA GLN A 111 11.10 -34.24 -30.04
C GLN A 111 10.32 -32.90 -30.03
N LYS A 112 9.41 -32.69 -29.08
CA LYS A 112 8.62 -31.45 -28.96
C LYS A 112 9.19 -30.41 -28.01
N LEU A 113 10.29 -30.69 -27.33
CA LEU A 113 10.98 -29.71 -26.48
C LEU A 113 11.55 -28.49 -27.26
N LYS A 114 11.55 -28.54 -28.60
CA LYS A 114 12.02 -27.43 -29.44
C LYS A 114 10.96 -26.41 -29.83
N GLU A 115 9.69 -26.66 -29.55
CA GLU A 115 8.59 -25.77 -29.97
C GLU A 115 7.42 -25.81 -28.97
N VAL A 116 7.68 -25.35 -27.75
CA VAL A 116 6.61 -25.22 -26.78
C VAL A 116 6.31 -23.73 -26.57
N VAL A 117 5.44 -23.21 -27.39
CA VAL A 117 4.61 -22.07 -27.06
C VAL A 117 3.67 -22.50 -25.94
N VAL A 118 3.91 -22.04 -24.73
CA VAL A 118 3.10 -22.35 -23.57
C VAL A 118 1.74 -21.67 -23.72
N THR A 119 0.76 -22.39 -24.27
CA THR A 119 -0.65 -21.95 -24.34
C THR A 119 -1.44 -22.23 -23.05
N ALA A 120 -0.78 -22.69 -22.00
CA ALA A 120 -1.38 -22.81 -20.68
C ALA A 120 -1.50 -21.42 -20.04
N VAL A 121 -2.71 -21.05 -19.58
CA VAL A 121 -2.91 -19.90 -18.71
C VAL A 121 -2.06 -20.17 -17.46
N GLU A 122 -0.91 -19.48 -17.36
CA GLU A 122 0.00 -19.62 -16.24
C GLU A 122 -0.72 -19.21 -14.96
N ARG A 123 -1.04 -20.17 -14.10
CA ARG A 123 -1.69 -19.90 -12.82
C ARG A 123 -0.66 -19.34 -11.84
N ARG A 124 -0.67 -18.01 -11.69
CA ARG A 124 0.19 -17.30 -10.73
C ARG A 124 -0.43 -17.19 -9.33
N SER A 125 -1.57 -17.84 -9.09
CA SER A 125 -2.35 -17.70 -7.85
C SER A 125 -1.88 -18.61 -6.70
N THR A 126 -1.02 -19.60 -6.96
CA THR A 126 -0.53 -20.55 -5.94
C THR A 126 0.91 -20.25 -5.53
N ASP A 127 1.28 -20.67 -4.31
CA ASP A 127 2.64 -20.49 -3.79
C ASP A 127 3.67 -21.23 -4.66
N ALA A 128 3.36 -22.47 -5.05
CA ALA A 128 4.25 -23.28 -5.89
C ALA A 128 4.48 -22.63 -7.27
N ALA A 129 3.43 -22.09 -7.89
CA ALA A 129 3.55 -21.37 -9.15
C ALA A 129 4.40 -20.10 -9.02
N MET A 130 4.22 -19.32 -7.94
CA MET A 130 5.00 -18.11 -7.73
C MET A 130 6.47 -18.40 -7.38
N ILE A 131 6.78 -19.52 -6.71
CA ILE A 131 8.14 -19.99 -6.50
C ILE A 131 8.79 -20.39 -7.84
N GLN A 132 8.04 -21.06 -8.73
CA GLN A 132 8.53 -21.42 -10.06
C GLN A 132 8.78 -20.17 -10.92
N VAL A 133 7.91 -19.18 -10.87
CA VAL A 133 8.14 -17.87 -11.52
C VAL A 133 9.42 -17.22 -11.00
N ALA A 134 9.64 -17.21 -9.67
CA ALA A 134 10.87 -16.67 -9.09
C ALA A 134 12.12 -17.46 -9.52
N LYS A 135 12.05 -18.79 -9.52
CA LYS A 135 13.14 -19.68 -9.94
C LYS A 135 13.57 -19.43 -11.38
N ASN A 136 12.61 -19.16 -12.28
CA ASN A 136 12.87 -18.95 -13.71
C ASN A 136 13.09 -17.47 -14.08
N SER A 137 12.82 -16.55 -13.18
CA SER A 137 13.05 -15.12 -13.41
C SER A 137 14.54 -14.84 -13.64
N PRO A 138 14.93 -14.03 -14.62
CA PRO A 138 16.32 -13.61 -14.79
C PRO A 138 16.77 -12.65 -13.68
N VAL A 139 15.83 -11.94 -13.07
CA VAL A 139 16.06 -10.94 -12.01
C VAL A 139 15.68 -11.48 -10.62
N ILE A 140 16.18 -10.85 -9.58
CA ILE A 140 15.85 -11.21 -8.20
C ILE A 140 14.46 -10.68 -7.85
N VAL A 141 13.53 -11.60 -7.59
CA VAL A 141 12.15 -11.27 -7.23
C VAL A 141 11.73 -11.91 -5.91
N SER A 142 10.74 -11.32 -5.28
CA SER A 142 10.01 -11.89 -4.15
C SER A 142 8.52 -11.77 -4.41
N ASN A 143 7.77 -12.84 -4.16
CA ASN A 143 6.38 -12.95 -4.57
C ASN A 143 5.46 -13.31 -3.40
N VAL A 144 4.21 -12.85 -3.48
CA VAL A 144 3.09 -13.31 -2.64
C VAL A 144 1.94 -13.75 -3.56
N SER A 145 1.42 -14.95 -3.34
CA SER A 145 0.32 -15.54 -4.10
C SER A 145 -1.05 -15.21 -3.51
N ALA A 146 -2.13 -15.35 -4.31
CA ALA A 146 -3.50 -15.30 -3.80
C ALA A 146 -3.76 -16.36 -2.71
N GLN A 147 -3.10 -17.51 -2.81
CA GLN A 147 -3.19 -18.59 -1.82
C GLN A 147 -2.64 -18.13 -0.46
N GLU A 148 -1.47 -17.49 -0.42
CA GLU A 148 -0.88 -16.95 0.80
C GLU A 148 -1.75 -15.84 1.39
N ILE A 149 -2.23 -14.91 0.56
CA ILE A 149 -3.15 -13.82 0.96
C ILE A 149 -4.42 -14.38 1.63
N SER A 150 -4.97 -15.46 1.08
CA SER A 150 -6.18 -16.08 1.65
C SER A 150 -5.92 -16.71 3.03
N ARG A 151 -4.73 -17.31 3.24
CA ARG A 151 -4.34 -17.96 4.53
C ARG A 151 -4.06 -16.93 5.62
N THR A 152 -3.39 -15.83 5.28
CA THR A 152 -3.06 -14.78 6.24
C THR A 152 -4.24 -13.89 6.57
N GLN A 153 -5.32 -13.96 5.78
CA GLN A 153 -6.55 -13.17 5.92
C GLN A 153 -6.27 -11.64 5.95
N ASP A 154 -5.24 -11.21 5.25
CA ASP A 154 -4.91 -9.79 5.12
C ASP A 154 -6.05 -9.04 4.41
N THR A 155 -6.27 -7.77 4.77
CA THR A 155 -7.44 -7.00 4.29
C THR A 155 -7.14 -6.09 3.11
N ASN A 156 -5.89 -5.69 2.94
CA ASN A 156 -5.45 -4.78 1.87
C ASN A 156 -4.04 -5.14 1.39
N ALA A 157 -3.62 -4.51 0.30
CA ALA A 157 -2.31 -4.76 -0.30
C ALA A 157 -1.13 -4.43 0.64
N GLY A 158 -1.28 -3.46 1.54
CA GLY A 158 -0.25 -3.11 2.52
C GLY A 158 0.01 -4.24 3.51
N GLU A 159 -1.03 -4.83 4.07
CA GLU A 159 -0.90 -5.98 4.96
C GLU A 159 -0.28 -7.19 4.26
N VAL A 160 -0.64 -7.41 2.99
CA VAL A 160 -0.09 -8.47 2.15
C VAL A 160 1.42 -8.29 1.95
N ILE A 161 1.83 -7.10 1.52
CA ILE A 161 3.23 -6.86 1.10
C ILE A 161 4.21 -6.90 2.28
N ARG A 162 3.78 -6.60 3.50
CA ARG A 162 4.66 -6.72 4.68
C ARG A 162 5.08 -8.16 4.99
N ARG A 163 4.46 -9.18 4.34
CA ARG A 163 4.87 -10.59 4.46
C ARG A 163 6.08 -10.91 3.60
N VAL A 164 6.45 -10.03 2.67
CA VAL A 164 7.58 -10.23 1.76
C VAL A 164 8.90 -9.99 2.50
N PRO A 165 9.96 -10.81 2.23
CA PRO A 165 11.29 -10.63 2.81
C PRO A 165 11.84 -9.22 2.61
N GLY A 166 12.40 -8.64 3.67
CA GLY A 166 13.01 -7.31 3.63
C GLY A 166 12.03 -6.16 3.45
N VAL A 167 10.73 -6.39 3.64
CA VAL A 167 9.67 -5.38 3.51
C VAL A 167 9.08 -5.01 4.85
N SER A 168 8.86 -3.72 5.06
CA SER A 168 8.13 -3.15 6.19
C SER A 168 7.17 -2.05 5.73
N LEU A 169 6.27 -1.64 6.61
CA LEU A 169 5.35 -0.53 6.36
C LEU A 169 5.64 0.66 7.28
N ILE A 170 5.40 1.86 6.77
CA ILE A 170 5.23 3.08 7.56
C ILE A 170 3.76 3.49 7.46
N ASP A 171 3.18 3.91 8.58
CA ASP A 171 1.77 4.34 8.71
C ASP A 171 0.77 3.31 8.18
N ASP A 172 1.11 2.02 8.24
CA ASP A 172 0.33 0.88 7.73
C ASP A 172 -0.08 1.00 6.25
N LYS A 173 0.56 1.87 5.48
CA LYS A 173 0.20 2.15 4.08
C LYS A 173 1.37 2.28 3.11
N PHE A 174 2.54 2.75 3.55
CA PHE A 174 3.69 2.97 2.69
C PHE A 174 4.72 1.86 2.83
N VAL A 175 5.14 1.34 1.70
CA VAL A 175 6.07 0.22 1.63
C VAL A 175 7.51 0.69 1.67
N MET A 176 8.28 0.06 2.52
CA MET A 176 9.73 0.16 2.56
C MET A 176 10.34 -1.17 2.15
N VAL A 177 11.27 -1.16 1.23
CA VAL A 177 12.01 -2.35 0.77
C VAL A 177 13.46 -2.21 1.13
N ARG A 178 14.01 -3.23 1.82
CA ARG A 178 15.42 -3.26 2.27
C ARG A 178 15.83 -2.03 3.09
N GLY A 179 14.90 -1.56 3.93
CA GLY A 179 15.11 -0.38 4.77
C GLY A 179 15.13 0.96 4.03
N LEU A 180 14.90 0.97 2.73
CA LEU A 180 14.78 2.20 1.96
C LEU A 180 13.35 2.74 2.06
N SER A 181 13.23 4.04 2.28
CA SER A 181 11.94 4.71 2.39
C SER A 181 11.11 4.56 1.13
N GLN A 182 9.82 4.79 1.26
CA GLN A 182 8.84 4.67 0.18
C GLN A 182 9.20 5.45 -1.09
N ARG A 183 9.97 6.55 -0.98
CA ARG A 183 10.39 7.35 -2.14
C ARG A 183 11.34 6.62 -3.09
N TYR A 184 11.98 5.53 -2.64
CA TYR A 184 12.88 4.70 -3.44
C TYR A 184 12.20 3.51 -4.10
N ASN A 185 10.87 3.41 -4.01
CA ASN A 185 10.07 2.36 -4.62
C ASN A 185 9.23 2.90 -5.77
N ASN A 186 8.99 2.06 -6.78
CA ASN A 186 8.04 2.34 -7.84
C ASN A 186 6.94 1.27 -7.84
N VAL A 187 5.72 1.62 -8.23
CA VAL A 187 4.55 0.73 -8.15
C VAL A 187 3.78 0.75 -9.46
N TRP A 188 3.54 -0.43 -10.00
CA TRP A 188 2.61 -0.62 -11.10
C TRP A 188 1.46 -1.54 -10.69
N VAL A 189 0.27 -1.21 -11.15
CA VAL A 189 -0.93 -2.04 -10.98
C VAL A 189 -1.39 -2.49 -12.35
N ASN A 190 -1.50 -3.80 -12.55
CA ASN A 190 -1.90 -4.41 -13.83
C ASN A 190 -1.03 -3.99 -15.04
N GLY A 191 0.22 -3.66 -14.82
CA GLY A 191 1.17 -3.29 -15.88
C GLY A 191 1.22 -1.80 -16.20
N GLY A 192 0.57 -0.93 -15.42
CA GLY A 192 0.62 0.52 -15.56
C GLY A 192 1.00 1.25 -14.29
N ALA A 193 1.62 2.41 -14.44
CA ALA A 193 1.95 3.30 -13.33
C ALA A 193 0.69 3.78 -12.60
N VAL A 194 0.82 4.03 -11.31
CA VAL A 194 -0.28 4.52 -10.47
C VAL A 194 0.09 5.83 -9.80
N PRO A 195 -0.86 6.79 -9.71
CA PRO A 195 -0.63 8.07 -9.07
C PRO A 195 -0.60 7.94 -7.55
N SER A 196 0.05 8.90 -6.89
CA SER A 196 -0.05 9.04 -5.45
C SER A 196 -1.30 9.79 -5.05
N SER A 197 -2.09 9.20 -4.17
CA SER A 197 -3.24 9.88 -3.55
C SER A 197 -2.86 10.70 -2.32
N GLU A 198 -1.58 10.85 -2.01
CA GLU A 198 -1.07 11.66 -0.90
C GLU A 198 -0.50 12.98 -1.41
N ALA A 199 -0.81 14.06 -0.70
CA ALA A 199 -0.34 15.39 -1.11
C ALA A 199 1.14 15.62 -0.79
N ASP A 200 1.64 14.89 0.19
CA ASP A 200 2.93 15.05 0.85
C ASP A 200 3.94 13.94 0.53
N SER A 201 3.56 12.95 -0.28
CA SER A 201 4.42 11.82 -0.65
C SER A 201 4.17 11.37 -2.07
N ARG A 202 5.24 10.98 -2.78
CA ARG A 202 5.14 10.29 -4.08
C ARG A 202 4.63 8.86 -3.95
N ALA A 203 4.68 8.31 -2.74
CA ALA A 203 4.44 6.90 -2.52
C ALA A 203 3.00 6.50 -2.80
N PHE A 204 2.84 5.36 -3.43
CA PHE A 204 1.55 4.72 -3.56
C PHE A 204 1.06 4.22 -2.18
N SER A 205 -0.19 4.48 -1.87
CA SER A 205 -0.82 4.10 -0.61
C SER A 205 -1.44 2.71 -0.76
N PHE A 206 -0.80 1.68 -0.21
CA PHE A 206 -1.24 0.30 -0.38
C PHE A 206 -2.51 -0.07 0.41
N ASP A 207 -2.96 0.78 1.32
CA ASP A 207 -4.21 0.60 2.08
C ASP A 207 -5.47 0.71 1.21
N ILE A 208 -5.35 1.24 -0.02
CA ILE A 208 -6.49 1.45 -0.91
C ILE A 208 -6.92 0.22 -1.70
N ILE A 209 -6.03 -0.75 -1.97
CA ILE A 209 -6.35 -1.95 -2.73
C ILE A 209 -6.81 -3.07 -1.80
N PRO A 210 -8.08 -3.54 -1.90
CA PRO A 210 -8.54 -4.71 -1.14
C PRO A 210 -7.78 -5.98 -1.54
N SER A 211 -7.34 -6.75 -0.57
CA SER A 211 -6.59 -8.00 -0.82
C SER A 211 -7.37 -9.03 -1.63
N SER A 212 -8.70 -9.04 -1.52
CA SER A 212 -9.59 -9.93 -2.28
C SER A 212 -9.54 -9.76 -3.79
N GLN A 213 -9.08 -8.58 -4.27
CA GLN A 213 -8.93 -8.27 -5.70
C GLN A 213 -7.57 -8.70 -6.25
N ILE A 214 -6.60 -9.00 -5.39
CA ILE A 214 -5.22 -9.31 -5.76
C ILE A 214 -5.10 -10.79 -6.15
N ASP A 215 -4.46 -11.07 -7.29
CA ASP A 215 -4.03 -12.40 -7.69
C ASP A 215 -2.63 -12.72 -7.18
N ASN A 216 -1.71 -11.80 -7.42
CA ASN A 216 -0.36 -11.90 -6.92
C ASN A 216 0.28 -10.52 -6.77
N LEU A 217 1.33 -10.47 -5.97
CA LEU A 217 2.17 -9.31 -5.77
C LEU A 217 3.62 -9.74 -5.96
N THR A 218 4.35 -9.01 -6.80
CA THR A 218 5.76 -9.26 -7.09
C THR A 218 6.59 -8.03 -6.76
N ILE A 219 7.71 -8.23 -6.06
CA ILE A 219 8.70 -7.18 -5.83
C ILE A 219 9.98 -7.56 -6.57
N VAL A 220 10.33 -6.79 -7.57
CA VAL A 220 11.60 -6.87 -8.28
C VAL A 220 12.63 -6.10 -7.47
N LYS A 221 13.69 -6.77 -7.04
CA LYS A 221 14.71 -6.22 -6.14
C LYS A 221 16.03 -5.87 -6.83
N SER A 222 16.26 -6.36 -8.03
CA SER A 222 17.43 -6.04 -8.84
C SER A 222 17.04 -5.27 -10.10
N PRO A 223 17.80 -4.25 -10.54
CA PRO A 223 17.54 -3.52 -11.77
C PRO A 223 17.59 -4.39 -13.02
N SER A 224 16.75 -4.08 -14.00
CA SER A 224 16.79 -4.65 -15.34
C SER A 224 16.24 -3.66 -16.36
N ALA A 225 16.73 -3.73 -17.60
CA ALA A 225 16.41 -2.76 -18.65
C ALA A 225 14.90 -2.72 -19.00
N GLU A 226 14.18 -3.82 -18.84
CA GLU A 226 12.74 -3.92 -19.09
C GLU A 226 11.86 -3.17 -18.07
N TYR A 227 12.41 -2.84 -16.90
CA TYR A 227 11.68 -2.13 -15.85
C TYR A 227 12.05 -0.64 -15.82
N PRO A 228 11.20 0.23 -15.25
CA PRO A 228 11.55 1.64 -15.03
C PRO A 228 12.88 1.76 -14.28
N ALA A 229 13.67 2.79 -14.58
CA ALA A 229 14.92 3.02 -13.86
C ALA A 229 14.70 3.67 -12.48
N ASP A 230 13.53 4.23 -12.23
CA ASP A 230 13.20 4.97 -11.03
C ASP A 230 12.74 4.08 -9.87
N TYR A 231 13.61 3.15 -9.46
CA TYR A 231 13.51 2.44 -8.18
C TYR A 231 14.88 1.96 -7.71
N SER A 232 15.07 1.99 -6.40
CA SER A 232 16.29 1.48 -5.76
C SER A 232 15.97 0.55 -4.59
N GLY A 233 14.81 0.67 -3.97
CA GLY A 233 14.28 -0.25 -2.98
C GLY A 233 13.72 -1.50 -3.66
N GLY A 234 12.62 -1.32 -4.37
CA GLY A 234 11.95 -2.36 -5.13
C GLY A 234 10.95 -1.79 -6.14
N PHE A 235 10.79 -2.50 -7.24
CA PHE A 235 9.71 -2.28 -8.18
C PHE A 235 8.57 -3.23 -7.86
N ILE A 236 7.43 -2.69 -7.47
CA ILE A 236 6.31 -3.44 -6.92
C ILE A 236 5.23 -3.58 -7.99
N ILE A 237 4.91 -4.80 -8.34
CA ILE A 237 3.89 -5.13 -9.34
C ILE A 237 2.72 -5.79 -8.63
N VAL A 238 1.56 -5.14 -8.66
CA VAL A 238 0.31 -5.68 -8.14
C VAL A 238 -0.55 -6.16 -9.31
N ASN A 239 -0.83 -7.44 -9.38
CA ASN A 239 -1.69 -8.02 -10.40
C ASN A 239 -3.03 -8.40 -9.78
N THR A 240 -4.12 -7.96 -10.41
CA THR A 240 -5.46 -8.39 -10.04
C THR A 240 -5.84 -9.67 -10.74
N LYS A 241 -6.82 -10.38 -10.19
CA LYS A 241 -7.37 -11.62 -10.73
C LYS A 241 -7.73 -11.47 -12.20
N GLU A 242 -7.45 -12.49 -13.00
CA GLU A 242 -7.58 -12.41 -14.46
C GLU A 242 -8.75 -13.26 -14.98
N ILE A 243 -8.52 -14.56 -15.23
CA ILE A 243 -9.52 -15.45 -15.81
C ILE A 243 -10.10 -16.34 -14.70
N PRO A 244 -11.42 -16.41 -14.57
CA PRO A 244 -12.04 -17.34 -13.62
C PRO A 244 -11.81 -18.78 -14.05
N THR A 245 -11.49 -19.63 -13.07
CA THR A 245 -11.38 -21.07 -13.28
C THR A 245 -12.73 -21.76 -13.20
N GLU A 246 -13.64 -21.18 -12.42
CA GLU A 246 -15.00 -21.64 -12.19
C GLU A 246 -15.96 -20.48 -12.22
N ASN A 247 -17.18 -20.73 -12.67
CA ASN A 247 -18.25 -19.77 -12.58
C ASN A 247 -18.77 -19.74 -11.14
N ASN A 248 -18.74 -18.58 -10.51
CA ASN A 248 -19.27 -18.44 -9.16
C ASN A 248 -19.74 -17.01 -8.88
N LEU A 249 -20.67 -16.92 -7.97
CA LEU A 249 -21.10 -15.69 -7.31
C LEU A 249 -20.82 -15.84 -5.83
N THR A 250 -20.06 -14.92 -5.24
CA THR A 250 -19.66 -15.02 -3.85
C THR A 250 -20.10 -13.79 -3.10
N PHE A 251 -20.72 -13.99 -1.93
CA PHE A 251 -21.03 -12.93 -0.98
C PHE A 251 -20.28 -13.16 0.32
N SER A 252 -19.84 -12.10 0.96
CA SER A 252 -19.25 -12.16 2.27
C SER A 252 -19.72 -11.04 3.17
N VAL A 253 -19.94 -11.37 4.43
CA VAL A 253 -20.31 -10.45 5.51
C VAL A 253 -19.36 -10.72 6.67
N GLY A 254 -18.81 -9.67 7.25
CA GLY A 254 -17.92 -9.80 8.40
C GLY A 254 -17.77 -8.49 9.16
N GLY A 255 -16.99 -8.55 10.21
CA GLY A 255 -16.65 -7.41 11.03
C GLY A 255 -15.42 -7.67 11.88
N ASN A 256 -14.86 -6.61 12.43
CA ASN A 256 -13.82 -6.69 13.44
C ASN A 256 -14.28 -5.95 14.70
N TRP A 257 -13.87 -6.43 15.85
CA TRP A 257 -14.00 -5.77 17.14
C TRP A 257 -12.62 -5.36 17.61
N ASN A 258 -12.32 -4.07 17.56
CA ASN A 258 -11.10 -3.54 18.14
C ASN A 258 -11.37 -3.26 19.63
N THR A 259 -10.52 -3.77 20.52
CA THR A 259 -10.74 -3.68 21.98
C THR A 259 -10.66 -2.27 22.54
N SER A 260 -10.06 -1.32 21.80
CA SER A 260 -9.98 0.10 22.19
C SER A 260 -11.12 0.95 21.62
N SER A 261 -11.94 0.41 20.71
CA SER A 261 -12.95 1.18 19.98
C SER A 261 -14.36 0.60 20.07
N ALA A 262 -14.51 -0.73 20.01
CA ALA A 262 -15.81 -1.37 20.02
C ALA A 262 -16.50 -1.20 21.37
N PHE A 263 -17.76 -0.77 21.34
CA PHE A 263 -18.59 -0.48 22.50
C PHE A 263 -18.08 0.68 23.38
N GLN A 264 -17.01 1.38 22.98
CA GLN A 264 -16.46 2.54 23.67
C GLN A 264 -17.05 3.83 23.11
N ARG A 265 -16.96 4.90 23.89
CA ARG A 265 -17.35 6.23 23.43
C ARG A 265 -16.48 6.64 22.25
N PHE A 266 -17.12 7.05 21.16
CA PHE A 266 -16.50 7.56 19.96
C PHE A 266 -16.99 8.97 19.67
N SER A 267 -16.10 9.95 19.80
CA SER A 267 -16.42 11.36 19.59
C SER A 267 -16.18 11.75 18.12
N TYR A 268 -17.04 12.60 17.57
CA TYR A 268 -16.97 13.05 16.20
C TYR A 268 -17.69 14.39 15.98
N GLY A 269 -17.26 15.17 14.99
CA GLY A 269 -17.95 16.36 14.52
C GLY A 269 -19.13 16.02 13.60
N LYS A 270 -19.94 17.04 13.25
CA LYS A 270 -21.06 16.88 12.31
C LYS A 270 -20.56 16.38 10.96
N GLY A 271 -21.05 15.21 10.56
CA GLY A 271 -20.74 14.54 9.29
C GLY A 271 -21.83 14.70 8.25
N SER A 272 -21.46 14.43 6.99
CA SER A 272 -22.37 14.35 5.84
C SER A 272 -23.20 13.08 5.89
N ALA A 273 -24.41 13.13 5.34
CA ALA A 273 -25.30 11.96 5.24
C ALA A 273 -24.72 10.84 4.37
N THR A 274 -23.72 11.12 3.53
CA THR A 274 -23.07 10.17 2.64
C THR A 274 -21.66 9.76 3.08
N ASP A 275 -21.19 10.18 4.25
CA ASP A 275 -19.90 9.79 4.82
C ASP A 275 -19.74 8.27 4.92
N PHE A 276 -20.84 7.53 5.14
CA PHE A 276 -20.84 6.07 5.18
C PHE A 276 -20.53 5.41 3.84
N LEU A 277 -20.59 6.14 2.72
CA LEU A 277 -20.17 5.72 1.38
C LEU A 277 -18.80 6.31 1.00
N ALA A 278 -18.10 6.95 1.92
CA ALA A 278 -16.84 7.65 1.71
C ALA A 278 -16.93 8.91 0.80
N PHE A 279 -18.12 9.48 0.64
CA PHE A 279 -18.36 10.71 -0.14
C PHE A 279 -18.96 11.81 0.74
N ASP A 280 -18.54 13.05 0.52
CA ASP A 280 -19.22 14.23 1.07
C ASP A 280 -20.34 14.70 0.13
N ASN A 281 -21.53 14.96 0.65
CA ASN A 281 -22.68 15.43 -0.12
C ASN A 281 -22.70 16.97 -0.33
N GLY A 282 -21.56 17.63 -0.09
CA GLY A 282 -21.45 19.07 -0.15
C GLY A 282 -21.67 19.78 1.20
N LEU A 283 -21.83 19.05 2.31
CA LEU A 283 -21.90 19.63 3.65
C LEU A 283 -20.65 20.46 3.97
N ARG A 284 -19.49 19.98 3.52
CA ARG A 284 -18.18 20.59 3.76
C ARG A 284 -17.70 21.50 2.62
N SER A 285 -18.54 21.77 1.62
CA SER A 285 -18.17 22.65 0.51
C SER A 285 -18.09 24.11 0.93
N LEU A 286 -17.24 24.88 0.26
CA LEU A 286 -17.25 26.33 0.35
C LEU A 286 -18.60 26.86 -0.18
N LYS A 287 -19.21 27.79 0.53
CA LYS A 287 -20.53 28.39 0.26
C LYS A 287 -20.53 29.85 0.68
N GLY A 288 -21.69 30.51 0.63
CA GLY A 288 -21.87 31.86 1.20
C GLY A 288 -21.24 32.98 0.40
N GLY A 289 -21.25 32.86 -0.93
CA GLY A 289 -20.62 33.85 -1.81
C GLY A 289 -19.09 33.69 -1.94
N ILE A 290 -18.50 32.71 -1.24
CA ILE A 290 -17.11 32.33 -1.44
C ILE A 290 -17.05 31.48 -2.70
N ASP A 291 -16.22 31.89 -3.67
CA ASP A 291 -16.01 31.11 -4.87
C ASP A 291 -15.64 29.67 -4.50
N ALA A 292 -16.40 28.70 -5.00
CA ALA A 292 -16.17 27.30 -4.75
C ALA A 292 -14.91 26.77 -5.44
N SER A 293 -14.31 27.55 -6.39
CA SER A 293 -13.01 27.18 -6.95
C SER A 293 -11.96 27.21 -5.84
N LEU A 294 -11.14 26.17 -5.78
CA LEU A 294 -10.00 26.13 -4.84
C LEU A 294 -8.79 26.90 -5.36
N ARG A 295 -8.97 27.71 -6.41
CA ARG A 295 -7.95 28.68 -6.83
C ARG A 295 -8.05 29.91 -5.97
N PRO A 296 -6.94 30.40 -5.40
CA PRO A 296 -6.93 31.71 -4.75
C PRO A 296 -7.49 32.76 -5.72
N LEU A 297 -8.35 33.62 -5.22
CA LEU A 297 -8.92 34.72 -6.01
C LEU A 297 -7.81 35.66 -6.45
N LEU A 298 -7.44 35.58 -7.71
CA LEU A 298 -6.38 36.41 -8.32
C LEU A 298 -6.89 37.66 -9.01
N ASP A 299 -8.20 37.90 -9.00
CA ASP A 299 -8.82 38.88 -9.89
C ASP A 299 -8.49 40.35 -9.57
N ASN A 300 -7.84 40.61 -8.43
CA ASN A 300 -7.35 41.94 -8.09
C ASN A 300 -5.84 42.03 -8.14
N ALA A 301 -5.25 41.70 -9.31
CA ALA A 301 -3.83 41.89 -9.56
C ALA A 301 -3.41 43.35 -9.26
N GLY A 302 -2.69 43.55 -8.16
CA GLY A 302 -2.14 44.88 -7.78
C GLY A 302 -2.72 45.49 -6.52
N SER A 303 -3.86 45.06 -6.01
CA SER A 303 -4.27 45.42 -4.65
C SER A 303 -3.74 44.38 -3.65
N LYS A 304 -3.20 44.84 -2.53
CA LYS A 304 -3.02 43.94 -1.38
C LYS A 304 -4.40 43.34 -1.12
N VAL A 305 -4.53 42.05 -1.37
CA VAL A 305 -5.72 41.30 -0.98
C VAL A 305 -5.59 41.06 0.52
N GLY A 306 -5.66 42.13 1.29
CA GLY A 306 -5.99 42.08 2.69
C GLY A 306 -7.47 42.23 2.72
N ASP A 307 -8.27 41.46 3.32
CA ASP A 307 -9.62 41.76 3.73
C ASP A 307 -10.75 41.18 2.87
N ASN A 308 -10.58 39.96 2.34
CA ASN A 308 -11.77 39.17 2.03
C ASN A 308 -12.39 38.70 3.34
N LEU A 309 -13.14 39.63 3.96
CA LEU A 309 -13.90 39.38 5.17
C LEU A 309 -15.20 38.71 4.80
N TYR A 310 -15.46 37.59 5.44
CA TYR A 310 -16.70 36.84 5.21
C TYR A 310 -17.58 36.87 6.44
N ASP A 311 -18.80 37.36 6.27
CA ASP A 311 -19.85 37.24 7.28
C ASP A 311 -20.28 35.76 7.32
N LEU A 312 -20.28 35.21 8.53
CA LEU A 312 -20.62 33.80 8.74
C LEU A 312 -22.13 33.59 8.94
N ARG A 313 -22.92 34.65 9.07
CA ARG A 313 -24.38 34.56 9.26
C ARG A 313 -25.06 34.19 7.94
N GLY A 314 -25.90 33.16 7.98
CA GLY A 314 -26.77 32.79 6.86
C GLY A 314 -26.03 32.40 5.57
N ASN A 315 -24.71 32.19 5.57
CA ASN A 315 -23.92 31.94 4.39
C ASN A 315 -23.94 30.46 3.93
N GLY A 316 -24.63 29.59 4.69
CA GLY A 316 -24.76 28.15 4.38
C GLY A 316 -23.52 27.33 4.62
N LEU A 317 -22.43 27.86 5.19
CA LEU A 317 -21.29 27.07 5.64
C LEU A 317 -21.71 26.18 6.83
N ASN A 318 -21.04 25.03 6.96
CA ASN A 318 -21.25 24.17 8.11
C ASN A 318 -20.52 24.74 9.35
N ASN A 319 -21.20 25.63 10.11
CA ASN A 319 -20.68 26.25 11.31
C ASN A 319 -20.93 25.43 12.60
N ASP A 320 -21.41 24.17 12.49
CA ASP A 320 -21.60 23.30 13.66
C ASP A 320 -20.23 22.69 14.07
N TRP A 321 -19.67 23.18 15.18
CA TRP A 321 -18.43 22.74 15.78
C TRP A 321 -18.66 21.79 16.96
N ARG A 322 -19.92 21.56 17.36
CA ARG A 322 -20.25 20.71 18.51
C ARG A 322 -19.86 19.29 18.29
N VAL A 323 -19.25 18.71 19.32
CA VAL A 323 -18.83 17.30 19.33
C VAL A 323 -20.01 16.42 19.68
N LYS A 324 -20.22 15.38 18.87
CA LYS A 324 -21.20 14.32 19.08
C LYS A 324 -20.50 13.05 19.50
N SER A 325 -21.22 12.13 20.13
CA SER A 325 -20.69 10.84 20.51
C SER A 325 -21.62 9.69 20.11
N ARG A 326 -21.03 8.52 19.88
CA ARG A 326 -21.71 7.25 19.66
C ARG A 326 -20.85 6.11 20.17
N ASN A 327 -21.41 4.92 20.34
CA ASN A 327 -20.68 3.72 20.71
C ASN A 327 -20.73 2.75 19.51
N PRO A 328 -19.66 2.64 18.70
CA PRO A 328 -19.63 1.69 17.59
C PRO A 328 -19.70 0.25 18.09
N ILE A 329 -20.52 -0.58 17.47
CA ILE A 329 -20.57 -2.02 17.79
C ILE A 329 -19.27 -2.70 17.31
N GLY A 330 -18.70 -2.26 16.20
CA GLY A 330 -17.49 -2.79 15.60
C GLY A 330 -17.38 -2.36 14.14
N ASP A 331 -16.42 -2.91 13.44
CA ASP A 331 -16.22 -2.68 12.00
C ASP A 331 -17.23 -3.50 11.18
N LEU A 332 -17.61 -3.01 10.01
CA LEU A 332 -18.43 -3.73 9.04
C LEU A 332 -17.63 -3.98 7.77
N LYS A 333 -17.67 -5.21 7.27
CA LYS A 333 -17.06 -5.63 6.00
C LYS A 333 -18.09 -6.35 5.15
N LEU A 334 -18.31 -5.89 3.94
CA LEU A 334 -19.18 -6.52 2.95
C LEU A 334 -18.40 -6.71 1.66
N ALA A 335 -18.55 -7.85 1.02
CA ALA A 335 -18.00 -8.03 -0.31
C ALA A 335 -18.92 -8.91 -1.16
N ALA A 336 -18.96 -8.62 -2.47
CA ALA A 336 -19.62 -9.41 -3.48
C ALA A 336 -18.65 -9.58 -4.65
N SER A 337 -18.56 -10.77 -5.23
CA SER A 337 -17.76 -11.01 -6.42
C SER A 337 -18.46 -11.99 -7.37
N LEU A 338 -18.39 -11.68 -8.64
CA LEU A 338 -18.88 -12.49 -9.75
C LEU A 338 -17.70 -12.91 -10.60
N ALA A 339 -17.60 -14.22 -10.85
CA ALA A 339 -16.65 -14.81 -11.75
C ALA A 339 -17.40 -15.62 -12.79
N HIS A 340 -17.25 -15.29 -14.05
CA HIS A 340 -17.92 -16.01 -15.13
C HIS A 340 -17.03 -16.20 -16.35
N ARG A 341 -17.09 -17.38 -16.94
CA ARG A 341 -16.32 -17.76 -18.11
C ARG A 341 -17.23 -18.33 -19.18
N TRP A 342 -17.17 -17.75 -20.37
CA TRP A 342 -17.83 -18.25 -21.57
C TRP A 342 -16.83 -18.89 -22.51
N ASN A 343 -17.19 -20.04 -23.05
CA ASN A 343 -16.45 -20.69 -24.13
C ASN A 343 -17.24 -20.50 -25.43
N LEU A 344 -16.78 -19.61 -26.29
CA LEU A 344 -17.42 -19.21 -27.54
C LEU A 344 -16.65 -19.82 -28.73
N ASN A 345 -17.07 -20.97 -29.23
CA ASN A 345 -16.46 -21.65 -30.38
C ASN A 345 -14.93 -21.81 -30.24
N GLY A 346 -14.47 -22.25 -29.07
CA GLY A 346 -13.05 -22.43 -28.74
C GLY A 346 -12.33 -21.16 -28.25
N ARG A 347 -12.96 -19.97 -28.31
CA ARG A 347 -12.46 -18.75 -27.70
C ARG A 347 -12.96 -18.65 -26.25
N THR A 348 -12.17 -18.06 -25.38
CA THR A 348 -12.56 -17.85 -23.98
C THR A 348 -12.79 -16.38 -23.70
N LEU A 349 -13.97 -16.05 -23.15
CA LEU A 349 -14.23 -14.74 -22.55
C LEU A 349 -14.39 -14.93 -21.03
N GLY A 350 -13.59 -14.26 -20.26
CA GLY A 350 -13.65 -14.25 -18.79
C GLY A 350 -14.09 -12.90 -18.26
N LEU A 351 -15.00 -12.89 -17.30
CA LEU A 351 -15.45 -11.73 -16.55
C LEU A 351 -15.18 -11.95 -15.07
N LEU A 352 -14.53 -10.97 -14.44
CA LEU A 352 -14.39 -10.86 -12.99
C LEU A 352 -14.89 -9.48 -12.55
N ALA A 353 -15.90 -9.45 -11.71
CA ALA A 353 -16.40 -8.24 -11.09
C ALA A 353 -16.37 -8.41 -9.57
N ALA A 354 -15.98 -7.36 -8.83
CA ALA A 354 -15.98 -7.39 -7.37
C ALA A 354 -16.37 -6.03 -6.80
N LEU A 355 -17.12 -6.05 -5.72
CA LEU A 355 -17.44 -4.88 -4.89
C LEU A 355 -17.04 -5.19 -3.46
N ASN A 356 -16.39 -4.23 -2.81
CA ASN A 356 -15.95 -4.33 -1.43
C ASN A 356 -16.34 -3.07 -0.68
N TYR A 357 -16.85 -3.23 0.52
CA TYR A 357 -17.18 -2.15 1.44
C TYR A 357 -16.59 -2.46 2.81
N THR A 358 -15.94 -1.46 3.44
CA THR A 358 -15.42 -1.58 4.78
C THR A 358 -15.67 -0.28 5.53
N ASN A 359 -16.14 -0.38 6.77
CA ASN A 359 -16.30 0.75 7.69
C ASN A 359 -15.63 0.40 9.01
N GLU A 360 -14.58 1.11 9.38
CA GLU A 360 -13.68 0.80 10.49
C GLU A 360 -13.64 1.94 11.50
N TYR A 361 -13.57 1.58 12.79
CA TYR A 361 -13.45 2.51 13.91
C TYR A 361 -12.19 2.23 14.71
N ARG A 362 -11.37 3.26 14.93
CA ARG A 362 -10.16 3.20 15.77
C ARG A 362 -10.12 4.38 16.72
N THR A 363 -9.95 4.08 17.99
CA THR A 363 -9.86 5.07 19.08
C THR A 363 -8.53 4.93 19.77
N TYR A 364 -7.86 6.04 19.96
CA TYR A 364 -6.62 6.15 20.74
C TYR A 364 -6.87 7.19 21.81
N THR A 365 -7.09 6.76 23.06
CA THR A 365 -7.26 7.62 24.22
C THR A 365 -5.97 7.69 25.02
N ASP A 366 -5.79 8.76 25.76
CA ASP A 366 -4.60 8.99 26.58
C ASP A 366 -3.30 8.85 25.78
N MET A 367 -3.28 9.33 24.55
CA MET A 367 -2.10 9.27 23.70
C MET A 367 -1.15 10.42 24.05
N GLU A 368 0.00 10.08 24.62
CA GLU A 368 1.07 11.08 24.79
C GLU A 368 1.52 11.60 23.42
N ASN A 369 1.64 12.93 23.29
CA ASN A 369 2.07 13.59 22.06
C ASN A 369 2.92 14.82 22.40
N ASN A 370 4.22 14.61 22.53
CA ASN A 370 5.18 15.58 23.01
C ASN A 370 6.07 16.07 21.89
N LEU A 371 6.42 17.35 21.91
CA LEU A 371 7.44 17.94 21.07
C LEU A 371 8.58 18.46 21.97
N PHE A 372 9.82 18.03 21.65
CA PHE A 372 10.99 18.41 22.41
C PHE A 372 11.89 19.32 21.61
N GLY A 373 12.47 20.30 22.28
CA GLY A 373 13.60 21.09 21.82
C GLY A 373 14.95 20.46 22.20
N ILE A 374 15.95 21.30 22.32
CA ILE A 374 17.27 20.91 22.81
C ILE A 374 17.17 20.57 24.28
N TYR A 375 17.71 19.42 24.71
CA TYR A 375 17.71 19.00 26.12
C TYR A 375 18.44 20.00 27.00
N ASP A 376 17.86 20.38 28.14
CA ASP A 376 18.45 21.28 29.11
C ASP A 376 19.49 20.54 29.98
N ALA A 377 20.74 20.52 29.50
CA ALA A 377 21.87 19.85 30.19
C ALA A 377 22.21 20.50 31.53
N THR A 378 21.90 21.79 31.72
CA THR A 378 22.24 22.55 32.95
C THR A 378 21.32 22.11 34.07
N ASN A 379 20.04 21.98 33.82
CA ASN A 379 19.05 21.59 34.83
C ASN A 379 18.71 20.10 34.78
N ASP A 380 19.34 19.35 33.89
CA ASP A 380 19.17 17.90 33.67
C ASP A 380 17.71 17.52 33.46
N ARG A 381 17.00 18.24 32.56
CA ARG A 381 15.59 18.03 32.28
C ARG A 381 15.27 18.16 30.78
N SER A 382 14.19 17.50 30.38
CA SER A 382 13.62 17.65 29.03
C SER A 382 13.09 19.07 28.81
N ASN A 383 13.37 19.63 27.65
CA ASN A 383 12.83 20.91 27.20
C ASN A 383 11.63 20.66 26.32
N TYR A 384 10.45 20.75 26.90
CA TYR A 384 9.19 20.58 26.17
C TYR A 384 8.87 21.85 25.37
N LEU A 385 8.77 21.74 24.07
CA LEU A 385 8.13 22.74 23.21
C LEU A 385 6.60 22.56 23.26
N ARG A 386 6.12 21.35 23.53
CA ARG A 386 4.75 21.01 23.87
C ARG A 386 4.72 19.70 24.63
N HIS A 387 3.94 19.63 25.67
CA HIS A 387 3.64 18.40 26.39
C HIS A 387 2.12 18.22 26.42
N SER A 388 1.60 17.22 25.72
CA SER A 388 0.16 17.06 25.54
C SER A 388 -0.30 15.60 25.53
N ILE A 389 -1.57 15.43 25.86
CA ILE A 389 -2.34 14.19 25.75
C ILE A 389 -3.42 14.38 24.71
N ASP A 390 -3.51 13.43 23.78
CA ASP A 390 -4.47 13.43 22.70
C ASP A 390 -5.49 12.31 22.88
N ASP A 391 -6.77 12.62 22.66
CA ASP A 391 -7.81 11.64 22.38
C ASP A 391 -8.16 11.70 20.89
N GLN A 392 -7.89 10.62 20.16
CA GLN A 392 -8.08 10.57 18.73
C GLN A 392 -9.08 9.50 18.32
N PHE A 393 -10.07 9.89 17.52
CA PHE A 393 -11.15 9.05 17.04
C PHE A 393 -11.15 9.02 15.52
N ASN A 394 -10.92 7.84 14.95
CA ASN A 394 -10.78 7.65 13.50
C ASN A 394 -11.87 6.72 12.98
N ASN A 395 -12.67 7.20 12.03
CA ASN A 395 -13.58 6.38 11.24
C ASN A 395 -13.07 6.34 9.80
N LYS A 396 -12.76 5.16 9.29
CA LYS A 396 -12.32 4.93 7.91
C LYS A 396 -13.38 4.15 7.15
N VAL A 397 -13.81 4.68 6.02
CA VAL A 397 -14.74 4.01 5.11
C VAL A 397 -14.06 3.77 3.78
N ARG A 398 -14.13 2.54 3.28
CA ARG A 398 -13.55 2.15 1.99
C ARG A 398 -14.62 1.48 1.13
N LEU A 399 -14.72 1.93 -0.11
CA LEU A 399 -15.49 1.31 -1.19
C LEU A 399 -14.52 0.97 -2.32
N GLY A 400 -14.49 -0.29 -2.73
CA GLY A 400 -13.67 -0.77 -3.84
C GLY A 400 -14.53 -1.48 -4.89
N ALA A 401 -14.27 -1.21 -6.16
CA ALA A 401 -14.87 -1.90 -7.29
C ALA A 401 -13.80 -2.38 -8.26
N MET A 402 -13.99 -3.55 -8.83
CA MET A 402 -13.12 -4.12 -9.86
C MET A 402 -13.98 -4.70 -10.98
N LEU A 403 -13.56 -4.47 -12.22
CA LEU A 403 -14.16 -5.07 -13.40
C LEU A 403 -13.05 -5.45 -14.38
N ASN A 404 -12.81 -6.74 -14.54
CA ASN A 404 -11.79 -7.28 -15.44
C ASN A 404 -12.46 -8.16 -16.50
N LEU A 405 -12.12 -7.89 -17.75
CA LEU A 405 -12.51 -8.69 -18.91
C LEU A 405 -11.25 -9.26 -19.54
N THR A 406 -11.26 -10.55 -19.83
CA THR A 406 -10.15 -11.22 -20.52
C THR A 406 -10.70 -12.00 -21.70
N PHE A 407 -10.16 -11.73 -22.88
CA PHE A 407 -10.43 -12.49 -24.08
C PHE A 407 -9.18 -13.30 -24.48
N LEU A 408 -9.39 -14.58 -24.75
CA LEU A 408 -8.35 -15.49 -25.25
C LEU A 408 -8.80 -16.07 -26.58
N SER A 409 -7.94 -15.98 -27.59
CA SER A 409 -8.18 -16.56 -28.93
C SER A 409 -8.29 -18.08 -28.87
N ARG A 410 -8.79 -18.69 -29.97
CA ARG A 410 -8.98 -20.14 -30.05
C ARG A 410 -7.69 -20.93 -29.96
N ASP A 411 -6.62 -20.43 -30.55
CA ASP A 411 -5.28 -21.00 -30.53
C ASP A 411 -4.51 -20.69 -29.22
N GLY A 412 -5.06 -19.82 -28.35
CA GLY A 412 -4.45 -19.37 -27.11
C GLY A 412 -3.31 -18.36 -27.29
N ASN A 413 -2.95 -18.02 -28.52
CA ASN A 413 -1.79 -17.17 -28.83
C ASN A 413 -2.05 -15.69 -28.65
N HIS A 414 -3.31 -15.28 -28.61
CA HIS A 414 -3.68 -13.87 -28.47
C HIS A 414 -4.57 -13.67 -27.25
N LYS A 415 -4.07 -12.89 -26.31
CA LYS A 415 -4.77 -12.56 -25.06
C LYS A 415 -4.97 -11.04 -24.95
N TYR A 416 -6.20 -10.61 -24.81
CA TYR A 416 -6.54 -9.21 -24.57
C TYR A 416 -7.18 -9.08 -23.20
N GLN A 417 -6.81 -8.05 -22.45
CA GLN A 417 -7.33 -7.82 -21.10
C GLN A 417 -7.70 -6.35 -20.92
N LEU A 418 -8.91 -6.11 -20.45
CA LEU A 418 -9.34 -4.82 -19.93
C LEU A 418 -9.51 -4.96 -18.41
N LYS A 419 -8.68 -4.28 -17.65
CA LYS A 419 -8.65 -4.32 -16.19
C LYS A 419 -8.98 -2.96 -15.62
N ASN A 420 -9.94 -2.90 -14.72
CA ASN A 420 -10.36 -1.66 -14.07
C ASN A 420 -10.45 -1.86 -12.57
N ILE A 421 -9.88 -0.91 -11.82
CA ILE A 421 -10.00 -0.83 -10.38
C ILE A 421 -10.41 0.60 -10.03
N PHE A 422 -11.44 0.71 -9.22
CA PHE A 422 -11.88 1.95 -8.61
C PHE A 422 -11.88 1.80 -7.09
N ASN A 423 -11.32 2.78 -6.39
CA ASN A 423 -11.38 2.83 -4.94
C ASN A 423 -11.74 4.23 -4.46
N GLN A 424 -12.62 4.27 -3.47
CA GLN A 424 -12.98 5.46 -2.71
C GLN A 424 -12.72 5.19 -1.22
N LEU A 425 -11.91 6.02 -0.62
CA LEU A 425 -11.56 5.92 0.80
C LEU A 425 -11.83 7.25 1.48
N SER A 426 -12.54 7.26 2.61
CA SER A 426 -12.60 8.41 3.48
C SER A 426 -12.02 8.12 4.86
N THR A 427 -11.47 9.14 5.47
CA THR A 427 -11.06 9.15 6.88
C THR A 427 -11.72 10.35 7.54
N ASN A 428 -12.55 10.09 8.53
CA ASN A 428 -13.13 11.11 9.40
C ASN A 428 -12.43 10.97 10.75
N ARG A 429 -11.65 11.98 11.14
CA ARG A 429 -10.88 12.01 12.39
C ARG A 429 -11.30 13.20 13.22
N TYR A 430 -11.54 12.96 14.48
CA TYR A 430 -11.63 14.00 15.50
C TYR A 430 -10.49 13.79 16.49
N THR A 431 -9.71 14.80 16.77
CA THR A 431 -8.65 14.78 17.78
C THR A 431 -8.91 15.88 18.78
N TRP A 432 -8.94 15.53 20.04
CA TRP A 432 -8.93 16.45 21.19
C TRP A 432 -7.55 16.40 21.82
N ARG A 433 -6.97 17.55 22.15
CA ARG A 433 -5.64 17.68 22.73
C ARG A 433 -5.69 18.63 23.91
N GLU A 434 -5.12 18.19 25.01
CA GLU A 434 -4.87 19.00 26.20
C GLU A 434 -3.39 18.95 26.56
N GLY A 435 -2.85 20.09 27.03
CA GLY A 435 -1.45 20.11 27.41
C GLY A 435 -0.93 21.47 27.81
N VAL A 436 0.37 21.63 27.66
CA VAL A 436 1.09 22.88 27.92
C VAL A 436 2.04 23.18 26.75
N ASP A 437 2.18 24.47 26.46
CA ASP A 437 3.17 24.97 25.50
C ASP A 437 4.57 25.10 26.10
N ALA A 438 5.51 25.65 25.33
CA ALA A 438 6.90 25.87 25.75
C ALA A 438 7.06 26.88 26.91
N GLN A 439 6.09 27.75 27.11
CA GLN A 439 6.03 28.73 28.19
C GLN A 439 5.27 28.22 29.42
N SER A 440 4.82 26.97 29.40
CA SER A 440 3.96 26.32 30.40
C SER A 440 2.54 26.91 30.50
N ASN A 441 2.07 27.56 29.42
CA ASN A 441 0.68 27.94 29.31
C ASN A 441 -0.16 26.70 29.00
N LEU A 442 -1.36 26.61 29.59
CA LEU A 442 -2.30 25.55 29.30
C LEU A 442 -2.84 25.72 27.87
N GLU A 443 -2.84 24.62 27.11
CA GLU A 443 -3.38 24.58 25.75
C GLU A 443 -4.50 23.56 25.63
N HIS A 444 -5.59 23.96 25.00
CA HIS A 444 -6.67 23.08 24.55
C HIS A 444 -6.84 23.24 23.06
N SER A 445 -6.79 22.15 22.32
CA SER A 445 -6.95 22.20 20.87
C SER A 445 -7.79 21.06 20.35
N ALA A 446 -8.43 21.28 19.22
CA ALA A 446 -9.13 20.22 18.50
C ALA A 446 -8.94 20.34 17.00
N GLU A 447 -8.94 19.16 16.36
CA GLU A 447 -8.95 19.03 14.92
C GLU A 447 -10.15 18.21 14.47
N TYR A 448 -10.91 18.76 13.52
CA TYR A 448 -11.96 18.07 12.77
C TYR A 448 -11.42 17.84 11.35
N TYR A 449 -11.11 16.62 11.04
CA TYR A 449 -10.43 16.24 9.82
C TYR A 449 -11.25 15.24 9.04
N TYR A 450 -11.76 15.65 7.88
CA TYR A 450 -12.34 14.74 6.91
C TYR A 450 -11.49 14.74 5.64
N ARG A 451 -11.06 13.57 5.22
CA ARG A 451 -10.31 13.40 3.99
C ARG A 451 -10.95 12.32 3.15
N SER A 452 -11.16 12.59 1.88
CA SER A 452 -11.53 11.58 0.90
C SER A 452 -10.42 11.40 -0.14
N ARG A 453 -10.24 10.15 -0.59
CA ARG A 453 -9.30 9.78 -1.64
C ARG A 453 -10.03 8.89 -2.65
N THR A 454 -9.99 9.31 -3.90
CA THR A 454 -10.51 8.52 -5.04
C THR A 454 -9.33 8.07 -5.87
N THR A 455 -9.29 6.80 -6.24
CA THR A 455 -8.31 6.28 -7.20
C THR A 455 -8.99 5.43 -8.26
N TYR A 456 -8.57 5.59 -9.49
CA TYR A 456 -8.96 4.76 -10.61
C TYR A 456 -7.70 4.31 -11.37
N ASN A 457 -7.68 3.05 -11.79
CA ASN A 457 -6.67 2.52 -12.69
C ASN A 457 -7.35 1.64 -13.73
N GLY A 458 -7.26 2.04 -14.98
CA GLY A 458 -7.76 1.32 -16.13
C GLY A 458 -6.61 0.92 -17.04
N GLN A 459 -6.49 -0.37 -17.39
CA GLN A 459 -5.43 -0.91 -18.23
C GLN A 459 -6.05 -1.78 -19.33
N LEU A 460 -5.68 -1.49 -20.58
CA LEU A 460 -5.89 -2.35 -21.73
C LEU A 460 -4.55 -2.96 -22.13
N THR A 461 -4.47 -4.28 -22.12
CA THR A 461 -3.24 -4.99 -22.48
C THR A 461 -3.50 -6.05 -23.53
N GLY A 462 -2.50 -6.26 -24.39
CA GLY A 462 -2.48 -7.36 -25.35
C GLY A 462 -1.18 -8.15 -25.20
N LYS A 463 -1.31 -9.48 -25.29
CA LYS A 463 -0.18 -10.42 -25.35
C LYS A 463 -0.36 -11.32 -26.56
N HIS A 464 0.65 -11.38 -27.38
CA HIS A 464 0.63 -12.12 -28.63
C HIS A 464 1.88 -12.98 -28.72
N THR A 465 1.67 -14.24 -28.99
CA THR A 465 2.76 -15.19 -29.19
C THR A 465 2.74 -15.64 -30.64
N PHE A 466 3.87 -15.44 -31.31
CA PHE A 466 4.12 -15.91 -32.68
C PHE A 466 5.27 -16.91 -32.65
N THR A 467 5.58 -17.51 -33.79
CA THR A 467 6.76 -18.41 -33.89
C THR A 467 8.03 -17.59 -33.68
N GLY A 468 8.68 -17.77 -32.54
CA GLY A 468 9.91 -17.06 -32.20
C GLY A 468 9.71 -15.71 -31.50
N ASP A 469 8.52 -15.10 -31.57
CA ASP A 469 8.26 -13.76 -31.03
C ASP A 469 7.17 -13.76 -29.95
N ALA A 470 7.33 -12.90 -28.95
CA ALA A 470 6.34 -12.63 -27.92
C ALA A 470 6.17 -11.11 -27.77
N LEU A 471 5.09 -10.61 -28.31
CA LEU A 471 4.74 -9.18 -28.28
C LEU A 471 3.76 -8.88 -27.17
N ASP A 472 4.12 -7.97 -26.28
CA ASP A 472 3.27 -7.42 -25.21
C ASP A 472 3.08 -5.94 -25.42
N TRP A 473 1.84 -5.45 -25.31
CA TRP A 473 1.57 -4.01 -25.29
C TRP A 473 0.57 -3.63 -24.20
N SER A 474 0.62 -2.39 -23.76
CA SER A 474 -0.28 -1.85 -22.76
C SER A 474 -0.62 -0.39 -23.05
N VAL A 475 -1.86 0.00 -22.75
CA VAL A 475 -2.36 1.38 -22.72
C VAL A 475 -3.09 1.56 -21.41
N GLY A 476 -2.70 2.60 -20.67
CA GLY A 476 -3.19 2.82 -19.32
C GLY A 476 -3.64 4.24 -19.06
N TYR A 477 -4.66 4.36 -18.22
CA TYR A 477 -5.06 5.62 -17.60
C TYR A 477 -5.25 5.40 -16.11
N ALA A 478 -4.62 6.25 -15.31
CA ALA A 478 -4.78 6.24 -13.88
C ALA A 478 -5.08 7.64 -13.34
N TYR A 479 -5.92 7.70 -12.32
CA TYR A 479 -6.37 8.93 -11.68
C TYR A 479 -6.31 8.79 -10.17
N ALA A 480 -5.83 9.84 -9.50
CA ALA A 480 -5.97 10.00 -8.07
C ALA A 480 -6.48 11.40 -7.73
N ASN A 481 -7.45 11.45 -6.84
CA ASN A 481 -7.93 12.67 -6.24
C ASN A 481 -7.87 12.56 -4.71
N ARG A 482 -7.44 13.62 -4.07
CA ARG A 482 -7.53 13.78 -2.61
C ARG A 482 -8.22 15.10 -2.29
N ARG A 483 -9.25 15.02 -1.47
CA ARG A 483 -9.95 16.19 -0.96
C ARG A 483 -9.87 16.23 0.55
N LEU A 484 -9.59 17.40 1.06
CA LEU A 484 -9.65 17.74 2.49
C LEU A 484 -10.58 18.94 2.62
N PRO A 485 -11.91 18.74 2.55
CA PRO A 485 -12.85 19.83 2.64
C PRO A 485 -13.10 20.18 4.09
N ASP A 486 -13.04 21.46 4.41
CA ASP A 486 -13.41 22.01 5.70
C ASP A 486 -12.67 21.37 6.89
N ARG A 487 -11.34 21.31 6.81
CA ARG A 487 -10.52 20.95 7.96
C ARG A 487 -10.62 22.07 8.97
N LYS A 488 -11.24 21.80 10.11
CA LYS A 488 -11.44 22.78 11.18
C LYS A 488 -10.44 22.53 12.29
N ARG A 489 -9.84 23.61 12.80
CA ARG A 489 -8.93 23.56 13.96
C ARG A 489 -9.18 24.75 14.85
N TYR A 490 -9.05 24.55 16.15
CA TYR A 490 -8.86 25.62 17.10
C TYR A 490 -7.77 25.27 18.10
N LEU A 491 -7.08 26.30 18.57
CA LEU A 491 -6.11 26.25 19.64
C LEU A 491 -6.49 27.34 20.62
N LEU A 492 -6.73 26.99 21.87
CA LEU A 492 -6.96 27.89 22.98
C LEU A 492 -5.73 27.84 23.87
N ASN A 493 -5.22 28.98 24.21
CA ASN A 493 -4.09 29.14 25.13
C ASN A 493 -4.54 29.94 26.35
N ASP A 494 -4.50 29.28 27.50
CA ASP A 494 -4.93 29.86 28.78
C ASP A 494 -3.73 30.46 29.50
N MET A 495 -3.41 31.70 29.21
CA MET A 495 -2.24 32.34 29.83
C MET A 495 -2.39 32.51 31.37
N GLN A 496 -3.58 32.54 31.91
CA GLN A 496 -3.82 32.79 33.33
C GLN A 496 -4.95 31.98 33.96
N ASN A 497 -5.96 31.59 33.21
CA ASN A 497 -7.11 30.83 33.72
C ASN A 497 -7.50 29.71 32.75
N PRO A 498 -7.66 28.47 33.20
CA PRO A 498 -8.09 27.37 32.37
C PRO A 498 -9.45 27.65 31.72
N GLY A 499 -9.55 27.56 30.40
CA GLY A 499 -10.76 27.78 29.63
C GLY A 499 -10.92 29.18 29.05
N ASP A 500 -9.98 30.10 29.33
CA ASP A 500 -10.01 31.43 28.73
C ASP A 500 -9.71 31.39 27.24
N ILE A 501 -10.52 32.10 26.46
CA ILE A 501 -10.37 32.19 25.00
C ILE A 501 -9.59 33.46 24.66
N ALA A 502 -8.36 33.28 24.14
CA ALA A 502 -7.59 34.38 23.61
C ALA A 502 -7.75 34.45 22.10
N LEU A 503 -8.63 35.28 21.60
CA LEU A 503 -8.80 35.56 20.15
C LEU A 503 -7.86 36.68 19.66
N HIS A 504 -6.65 36.74 20.16
CA HIS A 504 -5.77 37.88 19.91
C HIS A 504 -5.13 37.93 18.54
N THR A 505 -4.93 36.78 17.90
CA THR A 505 -4.24 36.72 16.63
C THR A 505 -4.90 35.67 15.73
N GLY A 506 -5.33 36.05 14.58
CA GLY A 506 -6.18 35.32 13.68
C GLY A 506 -5.75 33.95 13.23
N ASN A 507 -4.84 33.28 13.92
CA ASN A 507 -4.35 31.96 13.51
C ASN A 507 -4.81 30.80 14.40
N ASP A 508 -5.48 31.09 15.51
CA ASP A 508 -5.82 30.08 16.50
C ASP A 508 -7.06 29.27 16.12
N ILE A 509 -7.95 29.85 15.33
CA ILE A 509 -9.14 29.17 14.81
C ILE A 509 -9.12 29.25 13.30
N SER A 510 -9.09 28.09 12.64
CA SER A 510 -8.90 28.02 11.21
C SER A 510 -9.79 26.98 10.52
N ARG A 511 -10.02 27.22 9.23
CA ARG A 511 -10.67 26.29 8.31
C ARG A 511 -9.83 26.19 7.04
N GLU A 512 -9.67 24.99 6.52
CA GLU A 512 -8.84 24.73 5.35
C GLU A 512 -9.56 23.84 4.35
N TRP A 513 -9.43 24.16 3.07
CA TRP A 513 -9.86 23.35 1.94
C TRP A 513 -8.67 23.04 1.06
N THR A 514 -8.43 21.75 0.85
CA THR A 514 -7.33 21.28 0.01
C THR A 514 -7.82 20.27 -1.01
N GLN A 515 -7.29 20.35 -2.22
CA GLN A 515 -7.55 19.40 -3.28
C GLN A 515 -6.26 19.08 -4.02
N LEU A 516 -6.08 17.79 -4.30
CA LEU A 516 -5.07 17.25 -5.19
C LEU A 516 -5.76 16.48 -6.29
N ASP A 517 -5.35 16.71 -7.53
CA ASP A 517 -5.73 15.93 -8.70
C ASP A 517 -4.47 15.48 -9.44
N GLU A 518 -4.39 14.19 -9.75
CA GLU A 518 -3.28 13.63 -10.52
C GLU A 518 -3.80 12.66 -11.57
N HIS A 519 -3.34 12.81 -12.80
CA HIS A 519 -3.67 11.97 -13.95
C HIS A 519 -2.39 11.39 -14.54
N ILE A 520 -2.40 10.12 -14.92
CA ILE A 520 -1.31 9.45 -15.62
C ILE A 520 -1.88 8.75 -16.84
N PHE A 521 -1.30 9.03 -18.00
CA PHE A 521 -1.49 8.28 -19.23
C PHE A 521 -0.22 7.51 -19.53
N SER A 522 -0.31 6.24 -19.85
CA SER A 522 0.85 5.40 -20.13
C SER A 522 0.63 4.51 -21.34
N ILE A 523 1.71 4.26 -22.06
CA ILE A 523 1.76 3.33 -23.18
C ILE A 523 3.05 2.52 -23.08
N GLY A 524 2.97 1.23 -23.34
CA GLY A 524 4.13 0.35 -23.35
C GLY A 524 4.04 -0.66 -24.49
N ILE A 525 5.18 -1.01 -25.04
CA ILE A 525 5.33 -2.06 -26.03
C ILE A 525 6.64 -2.79 -25.79
N ASN A 526 6.59 -4.13 -25.80
CA ASN A 526 7.75 -4.98 -25.65
C ASN A 526 7.66 -6.13 -26.63
N ASP A 527 8.76 -6.42 -27.31
CA ASP A 527 8.88 -7.59 -28.14
C ASP A 527 10.10 -8.40 -27.73
N ARG A 528 9.91 -9.72 -27.63
CA ARG A 528 10.97 -10.67 -27.34
C ARG A 528 11.09 -11.65 -28.49
N HIS A 529 12.22 -11.59 -29.18
CA HIS A 529 12.58 -12.55 -30.21
C HIS A 529 13.54 -13.62 -29.69
N SER A 530 13.18 -14.89 -29.88
CA SER A 530 14.02 -16.05 -29.50
C SER A 530 14.68 -16.62 -30.71
N PHE A 531 16.01 -16.70 -30.70
CA PHE A 531 16.81 -17.30 -31.76
C PHE A 531 17.08 -18.80 -31.47
N ASP A 532 17.28 -19.59 -32.50
CA ASP A 532 17.77 -20.96 -32.36
C ASP A 532 19.01 -21.15 -33.26
N PHE A 533 20.18 -21.21 -32.63
CA PHE A 533 21.46 -21.44 -33.32
C PHE A 533 21.99 -22.79 -32.94
N ALA A 534 21.44 -23.89 -33.55
CA ALA A 534 21.88 -25.25 -33.35
C ALA A 534 21.97 -25.71 -31.89
N GLY A 535 20.98 -25.39 -31.10
CA GLY A 535 20.87 -25.76 -29.67
C GLY A 535 21.29 -24.67 -28.68
N TRP A 536 21.82 -23.53 -29.16
CA TRP A 536 21.99 -22.33 -28.38
C TRP A 536 20.82 -21.39 -28.68
N ALA A 537 19.98 -21.08 -27.65
CA ALA A 537 18.74 -20.36 -27.80
C ALA A 537 18.79 -18.97 -27.05
N PRO A 538 19.55 -17.99 -27.55
CA PRO A 538 19.53 -16.64 -27.00
C PRO A 538 18.22 -15.94 -27.34
N SER A 539 17.86 -14.96 -26.55
CA SER A 539 16.74 -14.06 -26.88
C SER A 539 17.11 -12.60 -26.76
N LEU A 540 16.58 -11.80 -27.67
CA LEU A 540 16.68 -10.34 -27.67
C LEU A 540 15.31 -9.78 -27.33
N GLN A 541 15.28 -8.85 -26.40
CA GLN A 541 14.07 -8.13 -26.02
C GLN A 541 14.29 -6.64 -26.26
N VAL A 542 13.37 -6.02 -26.98
CA VAL A 542 13.35 -4.58 -27.22
C VAL A 542 12.01 -4.03 -26.76
N GLY A 543 12.01 -2.81 -26.28
CA GLY A 543 10.74 -2.21 -25.86
C GLY A 543 10.80 -0.70 -25.70
N GLY A 544 9.61 -0.12 -25.62
CA GLY A 544 9.40 1.29 -25.41
C GLY A 544 8.33 1.54 -24.36
N TYR A 545 8.46 2.66 -23.64
CA TYR A 545 7.49 3.10 -22.66
C TYR A 545 7.35 4.62 -22.72
N GLY A 546 6.13 5.10 -22.67
CA GLY A 546 5.79 6.51 -22.58
C GLY A 546 4.81 6.76 -21.44
N GLU A 547 5.03 7.85 -20.70
CA GLU A 547 4.17 8.31 -19.62
C GLU A 547 4.01 9.82 -19.67
N TYR A 548 2.77 10.27 -19.53
CA TYR A 548 2.44 11.68 -19.32
C TYR A 548 1.63 11.80 -18.04
N ARG A 549 2.16 12.58 -17.09
CA ARG A 549 1.59 12.81 -15.77
C ARG A 549 1.27 14.26 -15.58
N THR A 550 0.09 14.58 -15.07
CA THR A 550 -0.28 15.92 -14.61
C THR A 550 -0.63 15.87 -13.14
N ARG A 551 -0.24 16.89 -12.40
CA ARG A 551 -0.56 17.05 -10.98
C ARG A 551 -0.94 18.50 -10.69
N GLU A 552 -2.04 18.68 -9.97
CA GLU A 552 -2.49 19.98 -9.50
C GLU A 552 -2.83 19.91 -8.02
N TYR A 553 -2.25 20.81 -7.24
CA TYR A 553 -2.49 20.94 -5.81
C TYR A 553 -2.99 22.35 -5.51
N ARG A 554 -4.12 22.44 -4.83
CA ARG A 554 -4.78 23.69 -4.46
C ARG A 554 -5.16 23.68 -3.00
N THR A 555 -4.94 24.80 -2.31
CA THR A 555 -5.33 24.99 -0.93
C THR A 555 -5.82 26.40 -0.69
N ARG A 556 -6.79 26.53 0.19
CA ARG A 556 -7.30 27.81 0.72
C ARG A 556 -7.42 27.70 2.23
N ALA A 557 -6.94 28.71 2.93
CA ALA A 557 -6.95 28.78 4.39
C ALA A 557 -7.70 30.01 4.86
N PHE A 558 -8.60 29.81 5.80
CA PHE A 558 -9.44 30.85 6.41
C PHE A 558 -9.23 30.82 7.91
N TYR A 559 -9.24 31.99 8.51
CA TYR A 559 -9.04 32.19 9.93
C TYR A 559 -10.18 33.01 10.52
N TYR A 560 -10.49 32.76 11.78
CA TYR A 560 -11.49 33.50 12.50
C TYR A 560 -10.83 34.62 13.29
N GLN A 561 -11.48 35.78 13.33
CA GLN A 561 -11.03 36.95 14.08
C GLN A 561 -12.22 37.72 14.64
N TRP A 562 -12.07 38.24 15.86
CA TRP A 562 -13.00 39.16 16.41
C TRP A 562 -12.70 40.56 15.87
N ASN A 563 -13.75 41.32 15.52
CA ASN A 563 -13.58 42.69 15.04
C ASN A 563 -13.37 43.64 16.22
N PRO A 564 -12.16 44.14 16.49
CA PRO A 564 -11.89 45.00 17.63
C PRO A 564 -12.45 46.41 17.49
N ALA A 565 -12.80 46.85 16.27
CA ALA A 565 -13.28 48.17 16.00
C ALA A 565 -14.79 48.35 16.26
N ALA A 566 -15.54 47.24 16.25
CA ALA A 566 -17.00 47.29 16.26
C ALA A 566 -17.63 47.09 17.63
N ASN A 567 -17.05 46.21 18.48
CA ASN A 567 -17.63 45.94 19.82
C ASN A 567 -16.61 45.35 20.79
N THR A 568 -16.81 45.65 22.09
CA THR A 568 -16.18 44.91 23.17
C THR A 568 -16.70 43.46 23.19
N LEU A 569 -15.82 42.50 23.41
CA LEU A 569 -16.20 41.12 23.72
C LEU A 569 -17.22 41.10 24.86
N PRO A 570 -18.26 40.24 24.80
CA PRO A 570 -19.13 40.03 25.95
C PRO A 570 -18.32 39.72 27.20
N ALA A 571 -18.75 40.24 28.38
CA ALA A 571 -18.01 40.06 29.63
C ALA A 571 -17.81 38.55 30.01
N ASP A 572 -18.69 37.69 29.54
CA ASP A 572 -18.68 36.23 29.74
C ASP A 572 -18.04 35.46 28.60
N PHE A 573 -17.46 36.15 27.61
CA PHE A 573 -16.91 35.53 26.42
C PHE A 573 -15.83 34.46 26.74
N GLN A 574 -15.02 34.71 27.74
CA GLN A 574 -13.95 33.80 28.18
C GLN A 574 -14.47 32.49 28.78
N HIS A 575 -15.73 32.46 29.22
CA HIS A 575 -16.36 31.31 29.88
C HIS A 575 -17.30 30.54 28.95
N ILE A 576 -17.43 30.94 27.69
CA ILE A 576 -18.28 30.25 26.71
C ILE A 576 -17.50 29.07 26.13
N ASP A 577 -18.12 27.89 26.10
CA ASP A 577 -17.54 26.76 25.39
C ASP A 577 -17.28 27.14 23.92
N ILE A 578 -16.04 26.93 23.47
CA ILE A 578 -15.57 27.33 22.13
C ILE A 578 -16.43 26.72 21.02
N THR A 579 -16.88 25.48 21.17
CA THR A 579 -17.68 24.82 20.14
C THR A 579 -19.07 25.40 20.05
N SER A 580 -19.61 25.87 21.16
CA SER A 580 -20.88 26.63 21.22
C SER A 580 -20.72 28.04 20.63
N LEU A 581 -19.65 28.76 20.99
CA LEU A 581 -19.33 30.07 20.43
C LEU A 581 -19.21 30.00 18.88
N LEU A 582 -18.49 29.05 18.34
CA LEU A 582 -18.28 28.91 16.92
C LEU A 582 -19.49 28.32 16.17
N SER A 583 -20.52 27.85 16.90
CA SER A 583 -21.71 27.25 16.30
C SER A 583 -22.94 28.19 16.39
N ASP A 584 -22.87 29.21 17.20
CA ASP A 584 -24.01 30.12 17.44
C ASP A 584 -23.87 31.41 16.62
N GLU A 585 -24.85 31.63 15.73
CA GLU A 585 -24.89 32.81 14.85
C GLU A 585 -24.93 34.13 15.60
N GLN A 586 -25.36 34.17 16.86
CA GLN A 586 -25.39 35.43 17.67
C GLN A 586 -23.99 36.02 17.86
N TYR A 587 -22.93 35.20 17.85
CA TYR A 587 -21.55 35.65 17.99
C TYR A 587 -20.87 35.95 16.65
N MET A 588 -21.54 35.69 15.53
CA MET A 588 -21.00 35.85 14.20
C MET A 588 -21.40 37.15 13.55
N GLY A 589 -20.59 37.71 12.68
CA GLY A 589 -20.88 38.89 11.89
C GLY A 589 -19.63 39.72 11.59
N ALA A 590 -19.74 40.64 10.63
CA ALA A 590 -18.68 41.57 10.31
C ALA A 590 -18.33 42.51 11.48
N ASP A 591 -19.30 42.72 12.37
CA ASP A 591 -19.17 43.47 13.60
C ASP A 591 -18.81 42.64 14.84
N ARG A 592 -18.59 41.36 14.69
CA ARG A 592 -18.30 40.41 15.77
C ARG A 592 -17.20 39.41 15.33
N LEU A 593 -17.48 38.12 15.41
CA LEU A 593 -16.60 37.09 14.89
C LEU A 593 -16.82 36.95 13.38
N TYR A 594 -15.79 37.18 12.62
CA TYR A 594 -15.81 37.01 11.18
C TYR A 594 -14.68 36.05 10.70
N MET A 595 -14.78 35.62 9.48
CA MET A 595 -13.75 34.81 8.83
C MET A 595 -13.04 35.63 7.77
N PHE A 596 -11.72 35.54 7.69
CA PHE A 596 -10.92 36.12 6.63
C PHE A 596 -10.09 35.08 5.93
N GLU A 597 -9.87 35.26 4.64
CA GLU A 597 -8.98 34.39 3.85
C GLU A 597 -7.56 34.92 3.90
N GLN A 598 -6.64 34.06 4.37
CA GLN A 598 -5.22 34.33 4.27
C GLN A 598 -4.70 33.74 2.95
N LEU A 599 -4.36 34.61 2.01
CA LEU A 599 -3.82 34.17 0.75
C LEU A 599 -2.43 33.58 0.93
N GLN A 600 -2.28 32.35 0.47
CA GLN A 600 -1.03 31.58 0.47
C GLN A 600 -0.78 31.01 -0.92
N MET A 601 -0.54 31.88 -1.90
CA MET A 601 -0.44 31.50 -3.31
C MET A 601 0.71 30.52 -3.57
N ARG A 602 1.82 30.65 -2.82
CA ARG A 602 2.93 29.71 -2.89
C ARG A 602 2.54 28.27 -2.54
N ASN A 603 1.45 28.09 -1.79
CA ASN A 603 1.00 26.74 -1.41
C ASN A 603 0.25 26.03 -2.53
N ASN A 604 -0.01 26.71 -3.63
CA ASN A 604 -0.65 26.14 -4.81
C ASN A 604 0.37 25.91 -5.91
N TYR A 605 0.30 24.73 -6.53
CA TYR A 605 1.16 24.39 -7.66
C TYR A 605 0.46 23.49 -8.65
N ARG A 606 0.92 23.52 -9.88
CA ARG A 606 0.57 22.57 -10.93
C ARG A 606 1.85 22.12 -11.62
N GLY A 607 1.82 20.94 -12.18
CA GLY A 607 2.96 20.43 -12.89
C GLY A 607 2.60 19.30 -13.83
N HIS A 608 3.48 19.03 -14.76
CA HIS A 608 3.38 17.87 -15.61
C HIS A 608 4.76 17.22 -15.78
N ASN A 609 4.75 15.93 -16.03
CA ASN A 609 5.96 15.17 -16.28
C ASN A 609 5.78 14.31 -17.51
N THR A 610 6.73 14.39 -18.43
CA THR A 610 6.79 13.54 -19.61
C THR A 610 7.98 12.61 -19.46
N LEU A 611 7.72 11.30 -19.52
CA LEU A 611 8.75 10.27 -19.52
C LEU A 611 8.66 9.47 -20.81
N GLY A 612 9.76 9.44 -21.56
CA GLY A 612 9.96 8.56 -22.72
C GLY A 612 11.11 7.62 -22.46
N ALA A 613 10.93 6.33 -22.73
CA ALA A 613 11.97 5.33 -22.50
C ALA A 613 12.03 4.30 -23.61
N GLY A 614 13.26 3.86 -23.94
CA GLY A 614 13.51 2.74 -24.82
C GLY A 614 14.58 1.83 -24.22
N TYR A 615 14.49 0.52 -24.48
CA TYR A 615 15.49 -0.40 -23.98
C TYR A 615 15.77 -1.55 -24.94
N VAL A 616 16.95 -2.12 -24.77
CA VAL A 616 17.36 -3.39 -25.38
C VAL A 616 17.97 -4.28 -24.30
N SER A 617 17.60 -5.55 -24.32
CA SER A 617 18.08 -6.57 -23.37
C SER A 617 18.30 -7.89 -24.09
N ALA A 618 19.43 -8.56 -23.84
CA ALA A 618 19.75 -9.87 -24.39
C ALA A 618 19.81 -10.91 -23.26
N SER A 619 19.14 -12.06 -23.44
CA SER A 619 19.28 -13.23 -22.59
C SER A 619 20.13 -14.27 -23.29
N LEU A 620 21.23 -14.62 -22.67
CA LEU A 620 22.30 -15.45 -23.24
C LEU A 620 22.46 -16.69 -22.38
N PRO A 621 21.92 -17.87 -22.78
CA PRO A 621 22.12 -19.13 -22.08
C PRO A 621 23.46 -19.78 -22.46
N PHE A 622 24.35 -20.00 -21.50
CA PHE A 622 25.63 -20.69 -21.65
C PHE A 622 25.64 -21.97 -20.78
N GLY A 623 24.84 -22.95 -21.15
CA GLY A 623 24.69 -24.20 -20.40
C GLY A 623 24.08 -23.95 -19.00
N LYS A 624 24.91 -24.08 -17.95
CA LYS A 624 24.47 -23.79 -16.55
C LYS A 624 24.43 -22.29 -16.19
N LEU A 625 25.06 -21.44 -16.99
CA LEU A 625 25.10 -19.99 -16.79
C LEU A 625 24.09 -19.31 -17.72
N GLY A 626 23.14 -18.60 -17.18
CA GLY A 626 22.29 -17.67 -17.90
C GLY A 626 22.70 -16.24 -17.59
N VAL A 627 22.89 -15.41 -18.60
CA VAL A 627 23.22 -13.99 -18.46
C VAL A 627 22.16 -13.17 -19.16
N GLN A 628 21.57 -12.22 -18.47
CA GLN A 628 20.75 -11.17 -19.05
C GLN A 628 21.49 -9.84 -18.91
N ALA A 629 21.75 -9.19 -20.01
CA ALA A 629 22.39 -7.86 -20.05
C ALA A 629 21.56 -6.91 -20.91
N GLY A 630 21.43 -5.67 -20.48
CA GLY A 630 20.65 -4.69 -21.22
C GLY A 630 20.97 -3.27 -20.80
N VAL A 631 20.47 -2.35 -21.60
CA VAL A 631 20.53 -0.91 -21.35
C VAL A 631 19.17 -0.29 -21.62
N ARG A 632 18.78 0.60 -20.73
CA ARG A 632 17.58 1.43 -20.85
C ARG A 632 18.00 2.89 -20.96
N PHE A 633 17.41 3.59 -21.89
CA PHE A 633 17.48 5.06 -21.98
C PHE A 633 16.17 5.63 -21.47
N GLU A 634 16.24 6.70 -20.67
CA GLU A 634 15.08 7.48 -20.26
C GLU A 634 15.30 8.97 -20.49
N HIS A 635 14.37 9.59 -21.20
CA HIS A 635 14.16 11.04 -21.26
C HIS A 635 13.05 11.41 -20.29
N ASN A 636 13.32 12.30 -19.35
CA ASN A 636 12.32 12.79 -18.40
C ASN A 636 12.35 14.33 -18.34
N ASP A 637 11.21 14.96 -18.50
CA ASP A 637 11.04 16.41 -18.31
C ASP A 637 9.85 16.65 -17.37
N MET A 638 10.16 17.04 -16.14
CA MET A 638 9.19 17.47 -15.16
C MET A 638 9.17 18.99 -15.07
N GLU A 639 8.03 19.60 -15.39
CA GLU A 639 7.80 21.02 -15.20
C GLU A 639 6.92 21.27 -13.98
N LEU A 640 7.38 22.15 -13.10
CA LEU A 640 6.63 22.66 -11.96
C LEU A 640 6.31 24.14 -12.17
N ILE A 641 5.04 24.51 -12.05
CA ILE A 641 4.54 25.88 -12.11
C ILE A 641 3.98 26.22 -10.74
N SER A 642 4.55 27.21 -10.07
CA SER A 642 4.15 27.66 -8.74
C SER A 642 4.38 29.15 -8.57
N ASN A 643 3.67 29.77 -7.61
CA ASN A 643 3.91 31.14 -7.23
C ASN A 643 5.12 31.25 -6.27
N THR A 644 5.87 32.32 -6.39
CA THR A 644 6.99 32.64 -5.50
C THR A 644 6.58 33.54 -4.32
N ARG A 645 5.41 34.19 -4.40
CA ARG A 645 4.85 35.08 -3.40
C ARG A 645 3.42 34.70 -3.02
N ASP A 646 2.98 35.11 -1.83
CA ASP A 646 1.65 34.71 -1.31
C ASP A 646 0.53 35.65 -1.72
N TYR A 647 0.82 36.93 -1.95
CA TYR A 647 -0.21 37.98 -2.10
C TYR A 647 -0.31 38.53 -3.52
N GLU A 648 0.44 37.99 -4.46
CA GLU A 648 0.41 38.44 -5.84
C GLU A 648 0.66 37.28 -6.81
N LYS A 649 0.19 37.43 -8.04
CA LYS A 649 0.48 36.49 -9.09
C LYS A 649 1.97 36.57 -9.47
N SER A 650 2.69 35.55 -9.14
CA SER A 650 4.15 35.44 -9.33
C SER A 650 4.53 34.04 -9.81
N GLU A 651 3.73 33.51 -10.75
CA GLU A 651 3.97 32.18 -11.32
C GLU A 651 5.31 32.11 -12.00
N THR A 652 6.08 31.08 -11.67
CA THR A 652 7.33 30.71 -12.34
C THR A 652 7.24 29.26 -12.76
N SER A 653 7.84 28.98 -13.92
CA SER A 653 8.00 27.61 -14.40
C SER A 653 9.44 27.16 -14.19
N ARG A 654 9.60 25.94 -13.71
CA ARG A 654 10.92 25.32 -13.53
C ARG A 654 10.90 23.89 -14.06
N HIS A 655 11.93 23.56 -14.87
CA HIS A 655 12.12 22.26 -15.49
C HIS A 655 13.20 21.46 -14.78
N TYR A 656 12.94 20.17 -14.59
CA TYR A 656 13.87 19.16 -14.07
C TYR A 656 14.05 18.10 -15.16
N ARG A 657 15.01 18.31 -16.06
CA ARG A 657 15.26 17.47 -17.24
C ARG A 657 16.37 16.49 -16.99
N THR A 658 16.20 15.27 -17.49
CA THR A 658 17.25 14.25 -17.50
C THR A 658 17.19 13.39 -18.75
N ASP A 659 18.37 13.05 -19.27
CA ASP A 659 18.61 12.14 -20.39
C ASP A 659 19.68 11.16 -19.93
N ASP A 660 19.29 9.94 -19.55
CA ASP A 660 20.17 9.02 -18.86
C ASP A 660 20.11 7.60 -19.41
N PHE A 661 21.27 6.90 -19.33
CA PHE A 661 21.38 5.49 -19.62
C PHE A 661 21.51 4.66 -18.34
N PHE A 662 20.76 3.56 -18.26
CA PHE A 662 20.70 2.64 -17.13
C PHE A 662 21.11 1.24 -17.55
N PRO A 663 22.39 0.89 -17.45
CA PRO A 663 22.87 -0.45 -17.73
C PRO A 663 22.47 -1.42 -16.60
N SER A 664 22.23 -2.67 -16.97
CA SER A 664 21.97 -3.77 -16.03
C SER A 664 22.52 -5.09 -16.54
N VAL A 665 23.02 -5.90 -15.61
CA VAL A 665 23.50 -7.26 -15.89
C VAL A 665 23.00 -8.16 -14.76
N ASN A 666 22.33 -9.26 -15.12
CA ASN A 666 21.86 -10.29 -14.22
C ASN A 666 22.40 -11.64 -14.66
N ALA A 667 23.16 -12.32 -13.84
CA ALA A 667 23.73 -13.62 -14.11
C ALA A 667 23.15 -14.66 -13.14
N THR A 668 22.75 -15.82 -13.66
CA THR A 668 22.25 -16.95 -12.89
C THR A 668 23.07 -18.19 -13.23
N TYR A 669 23.74 -18.77 -12.23
CA TYR A 669 24.46 -20.04 -12.38
C TYR A 669 23.69 -21.14 -11.68
N LYS A 670 23.26 -22.16 -12.44
CA LYS A 670 22.54 -23.35 -11.96
C LYS A 670 23.53 -24.47 -11.67
N PHE A 671 23.83 -24.69 -10.38
CA PHE A 671 24.65 -25.85 -9.98
C PHE A 671 23.92 -27.15 -10.29
N SER A 672 22.61 -27.17 -10.03
CA SER A 672 21.67 -28.26 -10.34
C SER A 672 20.27 -27.69 -10.49
N ASP A 673 19.26 -28.50 -10.76
CA ASP A 673 17.86 -28.08 -10.80
C ASP A 673 17.32 -27.53 -9.45
N LYS A 674 18.01 -27.88 -8.36
CA LYS A 674 17.62 -27.44 -7.00
C LYS A 674 18.45 -26.27 -6.48
N HIS A 675 19.62 -26.00 -7.03
CA HIS A 675 20.57 -25.01 -6.50
C HIS A 675 20.99 -24.02 -7.56
N GLN A 676 20.85 -22.74 -7.25
CA GLN A 676 21.33 -21.69 -8.14
C GLN A 676 21.87 -20.47 -7.36
N LEU A 677 22.79 -19.76 -8.01
CA LEU A 677 23.39 -18.52 -7.53
C LEU A 677 23.09 -17.41 -8.53
N ARG A 678 22.66 -16.27 -8.03
CA ARG A 678 22.39 -15.07 -8.84
C ARG A 678 23.33 -13.95 -8.45
N LEU A 679 23.86 -13.25 -9.44
CA LEU A 679 24.60 -12.02 -9.30
C LEU A 679 23.93 -10.96 -10.16
N SER A 680 23.70 -9.78 -9.62
CA SER A 680 23.09 -8.68 -10.33
C SER A 680 23.84 -7.39 -10.09
N TYR A 681 23.99 -6.60 -11.16
CA TYR A 681 24.42 -5.23 -11.12
C TYR A 681 23.47 -4.39 -11.97
N GLY A 682 23.15 -3.19 -11.51
CA GLY A 682 22.44 -2.22 -12.33
C GLY A 682 22.41 -0.84 -11.71
N ARG A 683 22.37 0.16 -12.59
CA ARG A 683 22.21 1.57 -12.22
C ARG A 683 20.74 1.93 -12.23
N SER A 684 20.34 2.73 -11.25
CA SER A 684 18.98 3.27 -11.12
C SER A 684 19.03 4.75 -10.73
N ILE A 685 17.87 5.40 -10.82
CA ILE A 685 17.73 6.83 -10.48
C ILE A 685 16.61 6.99 -9.45
N ASN A 686 16.70 8.07 -8.69
CA ASN A 686 15.61 8.53 -7.86
C ASN A 686 15.45 10.04 -8.06
N ARG A 687 14.36 10.42 -8.72
CA ARG A 687 14.07 11.80 -9.11
C ARG A 687 13.34 12.55 -8.00
N PRO A 688 13.53 13.87 -7.90
CA PRO A 688 12.64 14.71 -7.10
C PRO A 688 11.20 14.62 -7.60
N GLU A 689 10.25 14.84 -6.71
CA GLU A 689 8.81 14.83 -7.00
C GLU A 689 8.21 16.22 -6.88
N PHE A 690 7.07 16.46 -7.53
CA PHE A 690 6.39 17.76 -7.53
C PHE A 690 6.29 18.39 -6.16
N ARG A 691 5.92 17.61 -5.14
CA ARG A 691 5.77 18.10 -3.77
C ARG A 691 7.11 18.47 -3.15
N GLU A 692 8.15 17.69 -3.41
CA GLU A 692 9.48 17.89 -2.83
C GLU A 692 10.16 19.15 -3.39
N VAL A 693 9.88 19.51 -4.64
CA VAL A 693 10.42 20.71 -5.30
C VAL A 693 9.48 21.91 -5.26
N SER A 694 8.27 21.77 -4.73
CA SER A 694 7.36 22.92 -4.62
C SER A 694 7.72 23.79 -3.41
N SER A 695 7.50 25.10 -3.51
CA SER A 695 7.64 26.04 -2.39
C SER A 695 6.49 25.95 -1.39
N SER A 696 5.48 25.12 -1.66
CA SER A 696 4.29 25.03 -0.85
C SER A 696 4.58 24.53 0.57
N VAL A 697 3.89 25.11 1.54
CA VAL A 697 3.97 24.75 2.97
C VAL A 697 2.66 24.14 3.40
N PHE A 698 2.69 23.08 4.19
CA PHE A 698 1.51 22.56 4.88
C PHE A 698 1.83 22.28 6.35
N TYR A 699 0.82 22.47 7.19
CA TYR A 699 0.94 22.19 8.62
C TYR A 699 0.51 20.76 8.95
N ASP A 700 1.40 20.01 9.60
CA ASP A 700 1.11 18.69 10.14
C ASP A 700 0.70 18.80 11.61
N PHE A 701 -0.58 18.51 11.91
CA PHE A 701 -1.13 18.61 13.27
C PHE A 701 -0.51 17.60 14.24
N ASP A 702 -0.21 16.42 13.77
CA ASP A 702 0.37 15.35 14.60
C ASP A 702 1.81 15.69 14.99
N LEU A 703 2.58 16.28 14.06
CA LEU A 703 3.94 16.76 14.30
C LEU A 703 3.97 18.16 14.94
N ALA A 704 2.88 18.93 14.86
CA ALA A 704 2.80 20.37 15.18
C ALA A 704 3.91 21.17 14.46
N SER A 705 4.15 20.87 13.20
CA SER A 705 5.27 21.43 12.42
C SER A 705 4.85 21.66 10.97
N ASP A 706 5.46 22.65 10.35
CA ASP A 706 5.32 22.89 8.92
C ASP A 706 6.24 21.98 8.11
N VAL A 707 5.81 21.62 6.90
CA VAL A 707 6.60 20.88 5.92
C VAL A 707 6.66 21.67 4.62
N GLN A 708 7.87 21.95 4.13
CA GLN A 708 8.12 22.74 2.93
C GLN A 708 9.02 22.01 1.94
N GLY A 709 8.75 22.11 0.66
CA GLY A 709 9.63 21.57 -0.38
C GLY A 709 10.89 22.44 -0.62
N ASN A 710 11.79 21.92 -1.45
CA ASN A 710 13.04 22.56 -1.81
C ASN A 710 13.25 22.53 -3.33
N THR A 711 13.19 23.67 -3.99
CA THR A 711 13.31 23.81 -5.44
C THR A 711 14.70 23.46 -5.99
N GLU A 712 15.72 23.34 -5.14
CA GLU A 712 17.12 23.10 -5.52
C GLU A 712 17.51 21.62 -5.50
N LEU A 713 16.53 20.71 -5.34
CA LEU A 713 16.80 19.29 -5.32
C LEU A 713 17.30 18.77 -6.66
N LYS A 714 18.24 17.84 -6.58
CA LYS A 714 18.88 17.16 -7.71
C LYS A 714 18.50 15.68 -7.71
N ASN A 715 18.67 15.04 -8.87
CA ASN A 715 18.51 13.59 -8.98
C ASN A 715 19.53 12.83 -8.12
N CYS A 716 19.10 11.71 -7.61
CA CYS A 716 19.96 10.74 -6.92
C CYS A 716 20.20 9.54 -7.84
N TYR A 717 21.47 9.19 -8.07
CA TYR A 717 21.85 7.99 -8.81
C TYR A 717 22.25 6.88 -7.84
N VAL A 718 21.91 5.64 -8.19
CA VAL A 718 22.15 4.51 -7.30
C VAL A 718 22.76 3.35 -8.08
N ASP A 719 23.93 2.90 -7.67
CA ASP A 719 24.53 1.65 -8.13
C ASP A 719 24.14 0.51 -7.20
N ASN A 720 23.55 -0.53 -7.76
CA ASN A 720 23.00 -1.66 -7.04
C ASN A 720 23.80 -2.93 -7.37
N VAL A 721 24.22 -3.67 -6.33
CA VAL A 721 24.85 -4.98 -6.45
C VAL A 721 24.12 -5.97 -5.55
N ASP A 722 23.75 -7.12 -6.11
CA ASP A 722 23.00 -8.16 -5.40
C ASP A 722 23.64 -9.53 -5.67
N LEU A 723 23.79 -10.32 -4.62
CA LEU A 723 24.18 -11.71 -4.66
C LEU A 723 23.13 -12.55 -3.94
N ARG A 724 22.58 -13.60 -4.58
CA ARG A 724 21.56 -14.44 -3.96
C ARG A 724 21.80 -15.90 -4.28
N TYR A 725 21.91 -16.73 -3.25
CA TYR A 725 21.86 -18.18 -3.34
C TYR A 725 20.45 -18.68 -3.08
N GLU A 726 19.99 -19.63 -3.89
CA GLU A 726 18.64 -20.22 -3.82
C GLU A 726 18.73 -21.74 -3.85
N PHE A 727 18.02 -22.35 -2.90
CA PHE A 727 17.84 -23.79 -2.81
C PHE A 727 16.36 -24.14 -2.83
N TYR A 728 15.96 -25.01 -3.72
CA TYR A 728 14.60 -25.50 -3.92
C TYR A 728 14.54 -27.00 -3.59
N PRO A 729 14.35 -27.37 -2.30
CA PRO A 729 14.36 -28.78 -1.85
C PRO A 729 13.31 -29.61 -2.55
N SER A 730 12.09 -29.10 -2.59
CA SER A 730 10.94 -29.69 -3.25
C SER A 730 10.02 -28.60 -3.82
N ARG A 731 8.95 -29.03 -4.47
CA ARG A 731 7.96 -28.12 -5.02
C ARG A 731 7.23 -27.33 -3.92
N GLY A 732 7.15 -26.02 -4.08
CA GLY A 732 6.55 -25.15 -3.06
C GLY A 732 7.47 -24.80 -1.89
N GLU A 733 8.70 -25.35 -1.86
CA GLU A 733 9.70 -25.07 -0.84
C GLU A 733 10.84 -24.22 -1.41
N THR A 734 11.36 -23.31 -0.57
CA THR A 734 12.52 -22.50 -0.93
C THR A 734 13.33 -22.13 0.30
N VAL A 735 14.64 -22.11 0.16
CA VAL A 735 15.58 -21.50 1.09
C VAL A 735 16.46 -20.57 0.31
N SER A 736 16.46 -19.29 0.63
CA SER A 736 17.33 -18.35 -0.07
C SER A 736 18.06 -17.42 0.91
N LEU A 737 19.32 -17.16 0.58
CA LEU A 737 20.17 -16.21 1.27
C LEU A 737 20.64 -15.16 0.27
N ALA A 738 20.36 -13.90 0.55
CA ALA A 738 20.77 -12.79 -0.30
C ALA A 738 21.65 -11.82 0.47
N ALA A 739 22.62 -11.22 -0.22
CA ALA A 739 23.38 -10.05 0.21
C ALA A 739 23.21 -8.94 -0.82
N PHE A 740 23.09 -7.70 -0.37
CA PHE A 740 22.96 -6.55 -1.26
C PHE A 740 23.83 -5.38 -0.79
N TYR A 741 24.25 -4.58 -1.76
CA TYR A 741 24.95 -3.32 -1.55
C TYR A 741 24.41 -2.26 -2.52
N LYS A 742 24.10 -1.08 -2.00
CA LYS A 742 23.59 0.06 -2.78
C LYS A 742 24.39 1.29 -2.43
N ASN A 743 24.94 1.95 -3.43
CA ASN A 743 25.69 3.19 -3.31
C ASN A 743 24.89 4.33 -3.92
N PHE A 744 24.60 5.36 -3.13
CA PHE A 744 23.80 6.51 -3.52
C PHE A 744 24.69 7.72 -3.72
N ASP A 745 24.57 8.36 -4.86
CA ASP A 745 25.09 9.69 -5.13
C ASP A 745 23.97 10.71 -5.00
N SER A 746 24.16 11.71 -4.14
CA SER A 746 23.20 12.81 -3.91
C SER A 746 21.81 12.35 -3.42
N PRO A 747 21.68 11.45 -2.44
CA PRO A 747 20.38 11.00 -1.96
C PRO A 747 19.56 12.16 -1.38
N ILE A 748 18.23 12.15 -1.65
CA ILE A 748 17.31 13.14 -1.11
C ILE A 748 16.89 12.69 0.28
N GLU A 749 17.20 13.50 1.28
CA GLU A 749 16.95 13.21 2.69
C GLU A 749 16.17 14.33 3.36
N TRP A 750 15.43 13.99 4.40
CA TRP A 750 14.75 14.96 5.24
C TRP A 750 15.76 15.77 6.05
N THR A 751 15.46 17.05 6.21
CA THR A 751 16.13 17.98 7.11
C THR A 751 15.05 18.84 7.78
N TYR A 752 15.46 19.69 8.75
CA TYR A 752 14.58 20.72 9.26
C TYR A 752 15.37 22.00 9.57
N THR A 753 14.62 23.10 9.68
CA THR A 753 15.13 24.39 10.16
C THR A 753 14.25 24.89 11.31
N VAL A 754 14.85 25.59 12.25
CA VAL A 754 14.12 26.35 13.26
C VAL A 754 13.78 27.72 12.66
N ALA A 755 12.48 27.99 12.49
CA ALA A 755 11.98 29.23 11.86
C ALA A 755 11.67 30.33 12.89
N GLY A 756 12.40 30.37 13.99
CA GLY A 756 12.21 31.29 15.11
C GLY A 756 11.36 30.67 16.24
N GLY A 757 11.76 30.94 17.47
CA GLY A 757 11.08 30.41 18.66
C GLY A 757 11.03 28.89 18.70
N THR A 758 9.82 28.34 18.70
CA THR A 758 9.55 26.89 18.82
C THR A 758 9.14 26.24 17.50
N ASN A 759 9.09 26.99 16.39
CA ASN A 759 8.57 26.48 15.12
C ASN A 759 9.65 25.72 14.35
N LEU A 760 9.39 24.42 14.10
CA LEU A 760 10.21 23.56 13.27
C LEU A 760 9.59 23.49 11.87
N ILE A 761 10.41 23.71 10.83
CA ILE A 761 10.03 23.52 9.43
C ILE A 761 10.83 22.33 8.89
N TYR A 762 10.15 21.25 8.58
CA TYR A 762 10.75 20.12 7.88
C TYR A 762 10.87 20.42 6.39
N SER A 763 11.96 19.95 5.78
CA SER A 763 12.24 20.13 4.36
C SER A 763 13.06 18.97 3.79
N TYR A 764 13.46 19.08 2.54
CA TYR A 764 14.23 18.08 1.81
C TYR A 764 15.60 18.66 1.40
N LYS A 765 16.61 17.81 1.36
CA LYS A 765 17.97 18.19 0.97
C LYS A 765 18.70 17.01 0.34
N ASN A 766 19.52 17.28 -0.68
CA ASN A 766 20.45 16.26 -1.15
C ASN A 766 21.60 16.13 -0.15
N ALA A 767 21.82 14.95 0.38
CA ALA A 767 23.04 14.62 1.10
C ALA A 767 24.17 14.33 0.10
N LYS A 768 25.41 14.30 0.57
CA LYS A 768 26.57 14.03 -0.31
C LYS A 768 26.53 12.63 -0.89
N SER A 769 26.32 11.63 -0.06
CA SER A 769 26.25 10.23 -0.46
C SER A 769 25.56 9.39 0.61
N ALA A 770 25.11 8.21 0.22
CA ALA A 770 24.72 7.20 1.19
C ALA A 770 25.13 5.80 0.73
N ALA A 771 25.28 4.89 1.69
CA ALA A 771 25.41 3.46 1.42
C ALA A 771 24.34 2.70 2.19
N ASN A 772 23.76 1.67 1.57
CA ASN A 772 22.81 0.75 2.20
C ASN A 772 23.17 -0.69 1.83
N TYR A 773 23.36 -1.54 2.82
CA TYR A 773 23.76 -2.92 2.61
C TYR A 773 23.15 -3.84 3.68
N GLY A 774 23.03 -5.11 3.34
CA GLY A 774 22.46 -6.07 4.26
C GLY A 774 22.41 -7.48 3.73
N ILE A 775 21.86 -8.36 4.56
CA ILE A 775 21.58 -9.76 4.25
C ILE A 775 20.11 -10.06 4.51
N GLU A 776 19.54 -10.91 3.64
CA GLU A 776 18.16 -11.39 3.72
C GLU A 776 18.16 -12.92 3.71
N LEU A 777 17.41 -13.53 4.61
CA LEU A 777 17.15 -14.97 4.66
C LEU A 777 15.65 -15.20 4.46
N ASP A 778 15.28 -16.06 3.51
CA ASP A 778 13.91 -16.47 3.25
C ASP A 778 13.83 -17.99 3.25
N ILE A 779 12.95 -18.55 4.07
CA ILE A 779 12.72 -19.98 4.20
C ILE A 779 11.22 -20.24 4.07
N ARG A 780 10.85 -21.17 3.19
CA ARG A 780 9.52 -21.78 3.14
C ARG A 780 9.70 -23.28 3.11
N LYS A 781 9.24 -23.96 4.16
CA LYS A 781 9.49 -25.39 4.36
C LYS A 781 8.26 -26.10 4.90
N ASP A 782 7.94 -27.23 4.29
CA ASP A 782 7.02 -28.22 4.85
C ASP A 782 7.70 -28.97 6.00
N LEU A 783 6.97 -29.23 7.08
CA LEU A 783 7.51 -29.85 8.29
C LEU A 783 7.27 -31.38 8.36
N SER A 784 6.83 -32.01 7.29
CA SER A 784 6.60 -33.46 7.23
C SER A 784 7.88 -34.27 7.49
N PHE A 785 9.05 -33.70 7.20
CA PHE A 785 10.35 -34.35 7.45
C PHE A 785 10.67 -34.56 8.95
N ILE A 786 10.00 -33.84 9.85
CA ILE A 786 10.08 -34.04 11.31
C ILE A 786 8.79 -34.69 11.88
N GLY A 787 7.96 -35.27 11.00
CA GLY A 787 6.72 -35.95 11.38
C GLY A 787 5.49 -35.03 11.59
N LEU A 788 5.65 -33.70 11.43
CA LEU A 788 4.55 -32.73 11.52
C LEU A 788 3.86 -32.63 10.16
N ARG A 789 3.07 -33.64 9.81
CA ARG A 789 2.28 -33.64 8.58
C ARG A 789 1.26 -32.48 8.62
N ASN A 790 0.98 -31.86 7.48
CA ASN A 790 0.08 -30.73 7.32
C ASN A 790 0.59 -29.40 7.93
N PHE A 791 1.79 -29.36 8.49
CA PHE A 791 2.41 -28.12 8.95
C PHE A 791 3.43 -27.61 7.94
N SER A 792 3.42 -26.29 7.73
CA SER A 792 4.48 -25.60 6.98
C SER A 792 4.95 -24.37 7.76
N TRP A 793 6.20 -24.04 7.57
CA TRP A 793 6.85 -22.92 8.23
C TRP A 793 7.41 -21.94 7.21
N SER A 794 7.17 -20.66 7.43
CA SER A 794 7.84 -19.59 6.71
C SER A 794 8.66 -18.73 7.68
N PHE A 795 9.81 -18.29 7.22
CA PHE A 795 10.68 -17.37 7.93
C PHE A 795 11.30 -16.38 6.96
N ASN A 796 11.17 -15.09 7.28
CA ASN A 796 11.79 -14.00 6.55
C ASN A 796 12.56 -13.14 7.55
N GLY A 797 13.87 -13.09 7.41
CA GLY A 797 14.74 -12.25 8.24
C GLY A 797 15.60 -11.35 7.38
N ALA A 798 15.85 -10.12 7.83
CA ALA A 798 16.78 -9.21 7.20
C ALA A 798 17.60 -8.46 8.27
N LEU A 799 18.88 -8.29 8.01
CA LEU A 799 19.79 -7.42 8.74
C LEU A 799 20.29 -6.35 7.77
N ILE A 800 20.06 -5.08 8.12
CA ILE A 800 20.27 -3.96 7.21
C ILE A 800 21.02 -2.86 7.93
N LYS A 801 22.01 -2.28 7.26
CA LYS A 801 22.75 -1.12 7.75
C LYS A 801 22.87 -0.08 6.65
N SER A 802 22.64 1.17 7.00
CA SER A 802 22.84 2.29 6.11
C SER A 802 23.65 3.41 6.76
N LYS A 803 24.23 4.27 5.94
CA LYS A 803 24.94 5.46 6.38
C LYS A 803 24.80 6.57 5.36
N VAL A 804 24.16 7.64 5.75
CA VAL A 804 24.08 8.90 5.00
C VAL A 804 25.23 9.79 5.42
N LYS A 805 25.90 10.40 4.46
CA LYS A 805 26.99 11.38 4.68
C LYS A 805 26.54 12.73 4.15
N PHE A 806 26.66 13.73 4.97
CA PHE A 806 26.43 15.13 4.61
C PHE A 806 27.75 15.84 4.28
N GLU A 807 27.68 16.99 3.63
CA GLU A 807 28.83 17.83 3.37
C GLU A 807 29.40 18.36 4.71
N LYS A 808 30.72 18.55 4.75
CA LYS A 808 31.37 19.13 5.91
C LYS A 808 30.87 20.56 6.14
N GLY A 809 30.66 20.91 7.41
CA GLY A 809 30.21 22.25 7.81
C GLY A 809 28.68 22.42 7.86
N LEU A 810 27.91 21.39 7.49
CA LEU A 810 26.46 21.39 7.73
C LEU A 810 26.15 21.00 9.19
N LYS A 811 24.96 21.38 9.63
CA LYS A 811 24.44 21.07 10.97
C LYS A 811 23.87 19.65 11.10
N GLU A 812 23.64 18.97 9.98
CA GLU A 812 23.21 17.57 9.91
C GLU A 812 24.37 16.63 10.20
N GLU A 813 24.10 15.59 10.98
CA GLU A 813 25.08 14.52 11.26
C GLU A 813 24.96 13.34 10.30
N ASN A 814 26.06 12.60 10.16
CA ASN A 814 26.03 11.31 9.48
C ASN A 814 25.18 10.33 10.29
N ARG A 815 24.17 9.75 9.66
CA ARG A 815 23.15 8.92 10.31
C ARG A 815 22.71 7.76 9.42
N PRO A 816 21.99 6.77 9.96
CA PRO A 816 21.23 5.85 9.12
C PRO A 816 20.22 6.59 8.23
N MET A 817 19.83 5.98 7.12
CA MET A 817 18.75 6.50 6.28
C MET A 817 17.43 6.52 7.06
N GLN A 818 16.61 7.53 6.84
CA GLN A 818 15.31 7.64 7.50
C GLN A 818 14.42 6.44 7.16
N GLY A 819 13.74 5.91 8.18
CA GLY A 819 12.87 4.75 8.06
C GLY A 819 13.61 3.40 8.06
N GLN A 820 14.94 3.37 7.90
CA GLN A 820 15.69 2.13 7.89
C GLN A 820 15.69 1.48 9.27
N SER A 821 15.21 0.24 9.31
CA SER A 821 15.29 -0.63 10.47
C SER A 821 16.53 -1.52 10.39
N PRO A 822 17.31 -1.70 11.49
CA PRO A 822 18.50 -2.54 11.49
C PRO A 822 18.18 -4.03 11.31
N TYR A 823 16.99 -4.46 11.66
CA TYR A 823 16.51 -5.82 11.43
C TYR A 823 15.01 -5.89 11.20
N LEU A 824 14.60 -6.90 10.44
CA LEU A 824 13.21 -7.27 10.19
C LEU A 824 13.08 -8.77 10.42
N ILE A 825 12.03 -9.20 11.11
CA ILE A 825 11.72 -10.62 11.34
C ILE A 825 10.24 -10.81 11.08
N ASN A 826 9.93 -11.72 10.15
CA ASN A 826 8.58 -12.25 9.91
C ASN A 826 8.67 -13.76 9.97
N THR A 827 7.81 -14.42 10.73
CA THR A 827 7.71 -15.87 10.71
C THR A 827 6.28 -16.30 10.86
N GLY A 828 5.93 -17.42 10.23
CA GLY A 828 4.59 -17.98 10.23
C GLY A 828 4.61 -19.49 10.33
N LEU A 829 3.75 -20.03 11.17
CA LEU A 829 3.45 -21.45 11.25
C LEU A 829 2.04 -21.67 10.71
N PHE A 830 1.92 -22.53 9.72
CA PHE A 830 0.66 -22.82 9.05
C PHE A 830 0.32 -24.30 9.23
N TYR A 831 -0.94 -24.58 9.54
CA TYR A 831 -1.51 -25.91 9.53
C TYR A 831 -2.63 -25.95 8.50
N LYS A 832 -2.58 -26.93 7.60
CA LYS A 832 -3.60 -27.16 6.58
C LYS A 832 -4.08 -28.61 6.64
N ASN A 833 -5.37 -28.79 6.84
CA ASN A 833 -6.01 -30.10 6.79
C ASN A 833 -7.07 -30.10 5.69
N GLU A 834 -6.76 -30.75 4.57
CA GLU A 834 -7.64 -30.80 3.40
C GLU A 834 -8.90 -31.66 3.66
N ALA A 835 -8.77 -32.77 4.38
CA ALA A 835 -9.90 -33.64 4.70
C ALA A 835 -10.96 -32.92 5.55
N HIS A 836 -10.52 -32.07 6.47
CA HIS A 836 -11.39 -31.26 7.30
C HIS A 836 -11.61 -29.85 6.76
N GLN A 837 -10.99 -29.50 5.62
CA GLN A 837 -11.04 -28.15 5.02
C GLN A 837 -10.76 -27.04 6.06
N LEU A 838 -9.70 -27.25 6.85
CA LEU A 838 -9.31 -26.39 7.96
C LEU A 838 -7.91 -25.82 7.71
N ASP A 839 -7.80 -24.50 7.74
CA ASP A 839 -6.56 -23.75 7.66
C ASP A 839 -6.36 -22.97 8.97
N ILE A 840 -5.17 -23.07 9.57
CA ILE A 840 -4.79 -22.30 10.76
C ILE A 840 -3.45 -21.62 10.48
N ALA A 841 -3.29 -20.38 10.87
CA ALA A 841 -2.01 -19.68 10.79
C ALA A 841 -1.72 -18.93 12.11
N LEU A 842 -0.46 -18.99 12.53
CA LEU A 842 0.11 -18.17 13.60
C LEU A 842 1.28 -17.40 13.01
N LEU A 843 1.22 -16.07 13.07
CA LEU A 843 2.18 -15.18 12.45
C LEU A 843 2.83 -14.31 13.52
N TYR A 844 4.12 -14.07 13.39
CA TYR A 844 4.88 -13.16 14.23
C TYR A 844 5.65 -12.17 13.36
N ASN A 845 5.64 -10.90 13.76
CA ASN A 845 6.40 -9.83 13.14
C ASN A 845 7.10 -8.99 14.20
N ARG A 846 8.35 -8.63 13.92
CA ARG A 846 9.13 -7.64 14.70
C ARG A 846 10.02 -6.82 13.77
N ILE A 847 9.99 -5.50 13.97
CA ILE A 847 10.79 -4.53 13.24
C ILE A 847 11.68 -3.82 14.26
N GLY A 848 12.96 -3.64 13.96
CA GLY A 848 13.90 -2.89 14.81
C GLY A 848 13.58 -1.40 14.84
N LYS A 849 14.19 -0.66 15.75
CA LYS A 849 14.01 0.80 15.86
C LYS A 849 14.40 1.50 14.56
N ARG A 850 13.63 2.52 14.15
CA ARG A 850 13.87 3.27 12.92
C ARG A 850 13.64 4.76 13.12
N ILE A 851 14.42 5.60 12.42
CA ILE A 851 14.24 7.05 12.44
C ILE A 851 12.97 7.40 11.68
N ILE A 852 12.02 8.09 12.32
CA ILE A 852 10.82 8.65 11.71
C ILE A 852 10.91 10.16 11.55
N GLY A 853 11.60 10.86 12.47
CA GLY A 853 11.90 12.27 12.42
C GLY A 853 13.40 12.50 12.56
N VAL A 854 13.97 13.30 11.67
CA VAL A 854 15.40 13.62 11.72
C VAL A 854 15.67 14.75 12.70
N GLY A 855 16.79 14.67 13.40
CA GLY A 855 17.30 15.72 14.26
C GLY A 855 18.57 16.35 13.69
N ARG A 856 18.98 17.47 14.25
CA ARG A 856 20.22 18.16 13.87
C ARG A 856 20.76 19.00 15.01
N SER A 857 22.01 19.42 14.92
CA SER A 857 22.59 20.37 15.86
C SER A 857 22.22 21.81 15.49
N GLU A 858 21.82 22.60 16.46
CA GLU A 858 21.64 24.06 16.35
C GLU A 858 22.88 24.82 16.82
N GLY A 859 23.91 24.12 17.33
CA GLY A 859 25.17 24.67 17.74
C GLY A 859 26.11 25.07 16.58
N SER A 860 27.37 25.28 16.89
CA SER A 860 28.39 25.70 15.93
C SER A 860 28.83 24.61 14.98
N SER A 861 28.59 23.34 15.33
CA SER A 861 28.94 22.17 14.51
C SER A 861 27.93 21.04 14.61
N ALA A 862 27.97 20.13 13.64
CA ALA A 862 27.14 18.92 13.65
C ALA A 862 27.46 17.95 14.84
N SER A 863 28.57 18.10 15.50
CA SER A 863 29.01 17.30 16.65
C SER A 863 28.69 17.92 18.01
N ASP A 864 27.98 19.06 18.02
CA ASP A 864 27.57 19.70 19.29
C ASP A 864 26.33 18.98 19.85
N ASP A 865 26.59 18.01 20.72
CA ASP A 865 25.53 17.18 21.30
C ASP A 865 24.63 17.98 22.25
N ASN A 866 25.16 18.99 22.96
CA ASN A 866 24.39 19.82 23.90
C ASN A 866 23.51 20.88 23.20
N ALA A 867 23.70 21.09 21.91
CA ALA A 867 22.85 21.97 21.08
C ALA A 867 22.08 21.18 20.06
N ARG A 868 21.80 19.91 20.32
CA ARG A 868 21.12 19.00 19.36
C ARG A 868 19.66 18.77 19.74
N VAL A 869 18.80 18.88 18.74
CA VAL A 869 17.49 18.23 18.76
C VAL A 869 17.69 16.78 18.31
N PRO A 870 17.34 15.77 19.12
CA PRO A 870 17.59 14.38 18.78
C PRO A 870 16.73 13.87 17.62
N HIS A 871 17.14 12.74 17.01
CA HIS A 871 16.27 12.01 16.10
C HIS A 871 15.10 11.38 16.85
N SER A 872 13.92 11.38 16.25
CA SER A 872 12.77 10.64 16.74
C SER A 872 12.73 9.23 16.13
N TYR A 873 12.55 8.23 16.97
CA TYR A 873 12.55 6.81 16.58
C TYR A 873 11.21 6.15 16.89
N GLU A 874 10.69 5.38 15.96
CA GLU A 874 9.69 4.35 16.24
C GLU A 874 10.40 3.16 16.88
N MET A 875 9.91 2.73 18.05
CA MET A 875 10.53 1.66 18.84
C MET A 875 10.03 0.28 18.39
N PRO A 876 10.86 -0.78 18.55
CA PRO A 876 10.46 -2.15 18.21
C PRO A 876 9.24 -2.60 18.99
N ARG A 877 8.37 -3.36 18.32
CA ARG A 877 7.17 -3.96 18.90
C ARG A 877 6.99 -5.40 18.41
N ASN A 878 6.49 -6.27 19.27
CA ASN A 878 6.12 -7.64 18.91
C ASN A 878 4.65 -7.68 18.48
N THR A 879 4.38 -8.24 17.31
CA THR A 879 3.02 -8.47 16.86
C THR A 879 2.80 -9.94 16.58
N PHE A 880 1.75 -10.51 17.18
CA PHE A 880 1.28 -11.86 16.92
C PHE A 880 -0.11 -11.79 16.31
N ASP A 881 -0.29 -12.49 15.20
CA ASP A 881 -1.57 -12.64 14.53
C ASP A 881 -1.95 -14.14 14.49
N PHE A 882 -3.21 -14.46 14.77
CA PHE A 882 -3.75 -15.79 14.68
C PHE A 882 -4.95 -15.80 13.74
N SER A 883 -5.06 -16.81 12.89
CA SER A 883 -6.20 -16.95 12.00
C SER A 883 -6.64 -18.41 11.83
N VAL A 884 -7.93 -18.59 11.66
CA VAL A 884 -8.57 -19.88 11.38
C VAL A 884 -9.54 -19.69 10.23
N GLY A 885 -9.42 -20.54 9.21
CA GLY A 885 -10.36 -20.68 8.10
C GLY A 885 -10.96 -22.07 8.09
N LYS A 886 -12.28 -22.14 8.02
CA LYS A 886 -13.02 -23.41 7.96
C LYS A 886 -14.02 -23.36 6.82
N LYS A 887 -14.00 -24.39 5.95
CA LYS A 887 -15.00 -24.56 4.90
C LYS A 887 -15.95 -25.70 5.27
N TRP A 888 -17.20 -25.58 4.87
CA TRP A 888 -18.21 -26.62 4.95
C TRP A 888 -18.80 -26.85 3.56
N GLY A 889 -18.42 -27.98 2.98
CA GLY A 889 -18.76 -28.29 1.58
C GLY A 889 -18.17 -27.26 0.60
N SER A 890 -18.88 -27.01 -0.49
CA SER A 890 -18.47 -26.09 -1.56
C SER A 890 -18.94 -24.65 -1.36
N HIS A 891 -19.91 -24.42 -0.46
CA HIS A 891 -20.65 -23.15 -0.40
C HIS A 891 -20.26 -22.26 0.78
N TRP A 892 -20.01 -22.80 1.96
CA TRP A 892 -19.77 -22.02 3.17
C TRP A 892 -18.31 -21.97 3.57
N GLU A 893 -17.82 -20.79 3.88
CA GLU A 893 -16.51 -20.57 4.49
C GLU A 893 -16.64 -19.57 5.64
N MET A 894 -16.02 -19.86 6.77
CA MET A 894 -15.89 -18.96 7.91
C MET A 894 -14.41 -18.66 8.14
N LYS A 895 -14.10 -17.39 8.36
CA LYS A 895 -12.78 -16.90 8.73
C LYS A 895 -12.86 -16.20 10.07
N PHE A 896 -12.03 -16.64 10.99
CA PHE A 896 -11.82 -15.99 12.28
C PHE A 896 -10.37 -15.57 12.41
N ASN A 897 -10.12 -14.37 12.93
CA ASN A 897 -8.76 -13.91 13.19
C ASN A 897 -8.68 -13.05 14.45
N VAL A 898 -7.52 -13.10 15.09
CA VAL A 898 -7.12 -12.17 16.14
C VAL A 898 -5.80 -11.57 15.74
N ARG A 899 -5.77 -10.26 15.52
CA ARG A 899 -4.58 -9.52 15.12
C ARG A 899 -4.05 -8.70 16.27
N ASP A 900 -2.73 -8.59 16.33
CA ASP A 900 -2.01 -7.89 17.37
C ASP A 900 -2.41 -8.37 18.77
N ILE A 901 -2.28 -9.69 19.00
CA ILE A 901 -2.74 -10.37 20.23
C ILE A 901 -2.15 -9.72 21.47
N LEU A 902 -0.90 -9.28 21.43
CA LEU A 902 -0.23 -8.65 22.56
C LEU A 902 -0.73 -7.23 22.80
N ALA A 903 -1.09 -6.51 21.74
CA ALA A 903 -1.50 -5.10 21.77
C ALA A 903 -0.51 -4.23 22.57
N GLU A 904 0.80 -4.48 22.38
CA GLU A 904 1.86 -3.70 23.01
C GLU A 904 1.69 -2.23 22.63
N ARG A 905 2.02 -1.32 23.56
CA ARG A 905 2.03 0.12 23.28
C ARG A 905 3.00 0.43 22.15
N VAL A 906 2.60 1.32 21.27
CA VAL A 906 3.45 1.91 20.26
C VAL A 906 4.17 3.08 20.89
N TYR A 907 5.51 3.07 20.83
CA TYR A 907 6.36 4.12 21.36
C TYR A 907 7.15 4.80 20.26
N TYR A 908 7.15 6.13 20.31
CA TYR A 908 8.09 6.98 19.59
C TYR A 908 8.95 7.68 20.63
N LYS A 909 10.29 7.59 20.47
CA LYS A 909 11.24 8.10 21.46
C LYS A 909 12.35 8.88 20.79
N GLN A 910 12.88 9.84 21.55
CA GLN A 910 14.12 10.55 21.25
C GLN A 910 15.17 10.18 22.28
N PHE A 911 16.45 10.29 21.89
CA PHE A 911 17.58 9.96 22.74
C PHE A 911 18.55 11.14 22.73
N ALA A 912 18.45 12.01 23.73
CA ALA A 912 19.34 13.15 23.87
C ALA A 912 20.67 12.71 24.45
N LYS A 913 21.76 12.95 23.74
CA LYS A 913 23.12 12.77 24.25
C LYS A 913 23.49 14.04 24.98
N VAL A 914 23.67 13.93 26.29
CA VAL A 914 23.99 15.04 27.17
C VAL A 914 25.45 14.93 27.65
N LYS A 915 26.22 15.96 27.35
CA LYS A 915 27.60 16.07 27.85
C LYS A 915 27.63 17.06 29.01
N TYR A 916 27.97 16.56 30.20
CA TYR A 916 28.02 17.35 31.41
C TYR A 916 29.37 18.06 31.57
N SER A 917 29.40 19.07 32.44
CA SER A 917 30.60 19.87 32.74
C SER A 917 31.76 19.06 33.31
N ASP A 918 31.46 17.92 33.96
CA ASP A 918 32.45 16.97 34.49
C ASP A 918 33.07 16.08 33.40
N GLY A 919 32.70 16.26 32.15
CA GLY A 919 33.15 15.48 30.99
C GLY A 919 32.42 14.15 30.81
N THR A 920 31.47 13.78 31.66
CA THR A 920 30.64 12.58 31.47
C THR A 920 29.61 12.83 30.41
N SER A 921 29.23 11.75 29.68
CA SER A 921 28.13 11.80 28.70
C SER A 921 27.09 10.76 29.07
N LYS A 922 25.83 11.15 29.04
CA LYS A 922 24.68 10.25 29.24
C LYS A 922 23.68 10.38 28.11
N GLU A 923 22.98 9.30 27.82
CA GLU A 923 21.84 9.29 26.92
C GLU A 923 20.55 9.39 27.75
N LYS A 924 19.71 10.38 27.42
CA LYS A 924 18.45 10.62 28.08
C LYS A 924 17.32 10.24 27.11
N GLU A 925 16.38 9.44 27.59
CA GLU A 925 15.24 8.98 26.84
C GLU A 925 14.06 9.95 27.02
N GLU A 926 13.44 10.37 25.91
CA GLU A 926 12.28 11.23 25.87
C GLU A 926 11.19 10.57 25.02
N VAL A 927 9.98 10.42 25.57
CA VAL A 927 8.83 9.83 24.87
C VAL A 927 8.12 10.90 24.08
N SER A 928 8.27 10.91 22.75
CA SER A 928 7.58 11.88 21.88
C SER A 928 6.14 11.46 21.57
N ARG A 929 5.85 10.16 21.50
CA ARG A 929 4.48 9.64 21.32
C ARG A 929 4.33 8.26 21.94
N CYS A 930 3.16 8.02 22.58
CA CYS A 930 2.84 6.71 23.12
C CYS A 930 1.34 6.46 23.07
N TYR A 931 0.91 5.31 22.50
CA TYR A 931 -0.52 4.92 22.48
C TYR A 931 -0.72 3.41 22.44
N LYS A 932 -1.95 2.95 22.74
CA LYS A 932 -2.37 1.55 22.64
C LYS A 932 -3.15 1.32 21.35
N PRO A 933 -2.75 0.41 20.45
CA PRO A 933 -3.44 0.15 19.20
C PRO A 933 -4.72 -0.70 19.37
N GLY A 934 -4.85 -1.43 20.49
CA GLY A 934 -5.91 -2.40 20.70
C GLY A 934 -5.73 -3.71 19.90
N ARG A 935 -6.44 -4.76 20.30
CA ARG A 935 -6.52 -6.03 19.57
C ARG A 935 -7.66 -5.98 18.57
N ASN A 936 -7.47 -6.58 17.40
CA ASN A 936 -8.55 -6.71 16.43
C ASN A 936 -9.00 -8.16 16.37
N ILE A 937 -10.26 -8.43 16.73
CA ILE A 937 -10.91 -9.74 16.67
C ILE A 937 -11.86 -9.71 15.48
N GLY A 938 -11.63 -10.54 14.47
CA GLY A 938 -12.38 -10.52 13.22
C GLY A 938 -13.16 -11.83 13.00
N LEU A 939 -14.35 -11.69 12.45
CA LEU A 939 -15.18 -12.80 11.97
C LEU A 939 -15.73 -12.44 10.59
N GLN A 940 -15.63 -13.35 9.63
CA GLN A 940 -16.18 -13.22 8.30
C GLN A 940 -16.83 -14.53 7.87
N ILE A 941 -18.02 -14.43 7.31
CA ILE A 941 -18.77 -15.54 6.71
C ILE A 941 -18.83 -15.29 5.21
N ILE A 942 -18.53 -16.31 4.43
CA ILE A 942 -18.49 -16.27 2.97
C ILE A 942 -19.43 -17.36 2.46
N TYR A 943 -20.28 -16.98 1.51
CA TYR A 943 -21.15 -17.90 0.81
C TYR A 943 -20.87 -17.88 -0.68
N LYS A 944 -20.64 -19.04 -1.27
CA LYS A 944 -20.35 -19.23 -2.69
C LYS A 944 -21.51 -20.01 -3.32
N PHE A 945 -22.14 -19.41 -4.34
CA PHE A 945 -23.20 -20.01 -5.15
C PHE A 945 -22.64 -20.91 -6.24
#